data_9288bacb2f18b6e1c6c67816fe50fafb
#
_entry.id   9288bacb2f18b6e1c6c67816fe50fafb
#
_cell.length_a   1.000
_cell.length_b   1.000
_cell.length_c   1.000
_cell.angle_alpha   90.00
_cell.angle_beta   90.00
_cell.angle_gamma   90.00
#
_symmetry.space_group_name_H-M   'P 1'
#
loop_
_entity.id
_entity.type
_entity.pdbx_description
1 polymer ?
#
loop_
_entity_poly.entity_id
_entity_poly.type
_entity_poly.pdbx_seq_one_letter_code
_entity_poly.pdbx_strand_id
1 'polypeptide(L)'
;MVDLNKEIKYVKGVGPNRELLLNKLKIYTLKDLITYYPRDYEDRSKPKNIYECEDGEEVLIEAMPTGKISEYRKGKMVISRLIVKDQTGTCYITWFNQGYLKSVFAPGRLYRFFGKVAKKGNRIEMNSPVYDEIDQSKNTGKIIPIYPLTYELKQNTLRKIMENGLTEVLGKLDETLPEYVLKENNLLDINTCIERIHFPHEFSDFNKARERLVFEELLITQLALLKLKNNYDKDRNGIKFDKNVKMSDVINKLPFNLTKAQLRVLEEIDNDMESPHSMNRLLQGDVGSGKTIVAMIAAYKAVKSGYQVAIMAPTAILASQHLESFESILNQFGIRCELLISSITKKKKIELLGRLQNGEIDILIGTHAMLEENVIFKNLGLVVTDEQHRFGVKQRATISNKGQNPDIIAMSATPIPRTLALILYGDLDISIIDELPPNRKKIETFAVTKEMTERVNTFVKKQIDEGRQAYIVCPLVEENEELGLKSVIELEEKYKNETFSNYKVAYLHGKMKAKEKDEIMEQFKNGEIQILISTTVIEVGVNVPNASIMVVENAERFGLAQLHQLRGRVGRGEYQSYCILKFEGNGKTTKERMKVMCQTNDGFIISEKDLELRGSGDFFGTEQHGIPEFKIANLFEDMGTLKKVQKIAMEIMADDPLLEKEKNIKLNELVKEKFSSRIEI
;
A
#
# COMPACT_ATOMS: atom_id res chain seq x y z
N MET A 1 -0.10 -33.31 -22.42
CA MET A 1 0.16 -32.28 -21.38
C MET A 1 1.62 -31.87 -21.45
N VAL A 2 1.93 -30.59 -21.45
CA VAL A 2 3.32 -30.11 -21.38
C VAL A 2 3.73 -30.09 -19.89
N ASP A 3 4.92 -30.58 -19.60
CA ASP A 3 5.49 -30.48 -18.26
C ASP A 3 6.00 -29.05 -18.01
N LEU A 4 5.18 -28.23 -17.39
CA LEU A 4 5.52 -26.86 -17.02
C LEU A 4 6.56 -26.78 -15.86
N ASN A 5 6.73 -27.85 -15.10
CA ASN A 5 7.73 -27.94 -14.02
C ASN A 5 9.10 -28.39 -14.55
N LYS A 6 9.23 -28.61 -15.85
CA LYS A 6 10.50 -28.90 -16.53
C LYS A 6 11.52 -27.83 -16.15
N GLU A 7 12.72 -28.27 -15.67
CA GLU A 7 13.79 -27.34 -15.31
C GLU A 7 14.24 -26.50 -16.50
N ILE A 8 14.55 -25.22 -16.22
CA ILE A 8 14.90 -24.22 -17.25
C ILE A 8 16.12 -24.60 -18.10
N LYS A 9 17.05 -25.38 -17.56
CA LYS A 9 18.25 -25.87 -18.27
C LYS A 9 17.93 -26.70 -19.53
N TYR A 10 16.73 -27.30 -19.57
CA TYR A 10 16.32 -28.13 -20.72
C TYR A 10 15.61 -27.32 -21.82
N VAL A 11 15.41 -26.01 -21.63
CA VAL A 11 14.88 -25.14 -22.66
C VAL A 11 15.97 -24.81 -23.67
N LYS A 12 15.65 -24.90 -24.97
CA LYS A 12 16.60 -24.63 -26.04
C LYS A 12 17.24 -23.25 -25.89
N GLY A 13 18.57 -23.21 -25.87
CA GLY A 13 19.33 -21.96 -25.74
C GLY A 13 19.77 -21.63 -24.31
N VAL A 14 19.41 -22.47 -23.34
CA VAL A 14 19.89 -22.35 -21.95
C VAL A 14 21.05 -23.31 -21.75
N GLY A 15 22.25 -22.76 -21.58
CA GLY A 15 23.44 -23.51 -21.12
C GLY A 15 23.75 -23.19 -19.67
N PRO A 16 24.74 -23.86 -19.05
CA PRO A 16 25.02 -23.74 -17.61
C PRO A 16 25.18 -22.29 -17.10
N ASN A 17 25.89 -21.44 -17.86
CA ASN A 17 26.08 -20.03 -17.48
C ASN A 17 24.77 -19.23 -17.55
N ARG A 18 23.91 -19.53 -18.53
CA ARG A 18 22.62 -18.86 -18.67
C ARG A 18 21.60 -19.35 -17.64
N GLU A 19 21.63 -20.59 -17.25
CA GLU A 19 20.86 -21.15 -16.14
C GLU A 19 21.14 -20.37 -14.85
N LEU A 20 22.42 -20.17 -14.51
CA LEU A 20 22.80 -19.37 -13.33
C LEU A 20 22.27 -17.93 -13.38
N LEU A 21 22.27 -17.29 -14.56
CA LEU A 21 21.74 -15.93 -14.73
C LEU A 21 20.20 -15.90 -14.62
N LEU A 22 19.51 -16.90 -15.16
CA LEU A 22 18.06 -17.03 -15.04
C LEU A 22 17.63 -17.34 -13.60
N ASN A 23 18.39 -18.18 -12.88
CA ASN A 23 18.16 -18.46 -11.46
C ASN A 23 18.26 -17.21 -10.58
N LYS A 24 19.15 -16.26 -10.92
CA LYS A 24 19.21 -14.94 -10.24
C LYS A 24 17.93 -14.11 -10.44
N LEU A 25 17.18 -14.36 -11.51
CA LEU A 25 15.86 -13.77 -11.80
C LEU A 25 14.70 -14.61 -11.23
N LYS A 26 14.99 -15.62 -10.41
CA LYS A 26 14.03 -16.61 -9.87
C LYS A 26 13.31 -17.41 -10.96
N ILE A 27 13.94 -17.63 -12.12
CA ILE A 27 13.43 -18.44 -13.22
C ILE A 27 14.12 -19.81 -13.15
N TYR A 28 13.43 -20.81 -12.59
CA TYR A 28 13.95 -22.17 -12.39
C TYR A 28 13.29 -23.18 -13.33
N THR A 29 12.05 -22.93 -13.74
CA THR A 29 11.21 -23.84 -14.53
C THR A 29 10.71 -23.19 -15.81
N LEU A 30 10.15 -24.00 -16.71
CA LEU A 30 9.46 -23.49 -17.89
C LEU A 30 8.23 -22.64 -17.52
N LYS A 31 7.52 -22.99 -16.44
CA LYS A 31 6.42 -22.19 -15.88
C LYS A 31 6.91 -20.79 -15.47
N ASP A 32 8.04 -20.72 -14.73
CA ASP A 32 8.60 -19.44 -14.31
C ASP A 32 8.97 -18.57 -15.52
N LEU A 33 9.55 -19.20 -16.57
CA LEU A 33 9.90 -18.49 -17.80
C LEU A 33 8.68 -17.84 -18.45
N ILE A 34 7.63 -18.60 -18.75
CA ILE A 34 6.45 -18.09 -19.48
C ILE A 34 5.57 -17.15 -18.62
N THR A 35 5.76 -17.12 -17.32
CA THR A 35 5.14 -16.17 -16.40
C THR A 35 6.07 -15.03 -15.99
N TYR A 36 7.25 -14.91 -16.61
CA TYR A 36 8.17 -13.79 -16.43
C TYR A 36 7.81 -12.69 -17.44
N TYR A 37 6.88 -11.83 -17.07
CA TYR A 37 6.30 -10.85 -17.98
C TYR A 37 7.25 -9.70 -18.31
N PRO A 38 7.16 -9.11 -19.55
CA PRO A 38 7.89 -7.88 -19.87
C PRO A 38 7.47 -6.72 -18.96
N ARG A 39 8.44 -5.86 -18.63
CA ARG A 39 8.17 -4.62 -17.89
C ARG A 39 7.72 -3.47 -18.77
N ASP A 40 8.07 -3.51 -20.05
CA ASP A 40 7.81 -2.45 -21.04
C ASP A 40 7.91 -2.99 -22.46
N TYR A 41 7.54 -2.19 -23.45
CA TYR A 41 7.58 -2.56 -24.87
C TYR A 41 8.09 -1.40 -25.71
N GLU A 42 8.91 -1.72 -26.71
CA GLU A 42 9.34 -0.78 -27.74
C GLU A 42 8.52 -0.99 -29.02
N ASP A 43 7.79 0.05 -29.45
CA ASP A 43 7.09 0.01 -30.73
C ASP A 43 8.08 0.21 -31.88
N ARG A 44 8.42 -0.90 -32.55
CA ARG A 44 9.25 -0.90 -33.75
C ARG A 44 8.44 -1.35 -34.99
N SER A 45 7.10 -1.23 -34.93
CA SER A 45 6.19 -1.75 -35.98
C SER A 45 5.95 -0.74 -37.10
N LYS A 46 5.87 0.54 -36.77
CA LYS A 46 5.47 1.61 -37.69
C LYS A 46 6.66 2.48 -38.10
N PRO A 47 7.04 2.51 -39.39
CA PRO A 47 8.07 3.43 -39.82
C PRO A 47 7.55 4.87 -39.86
N LYS A 48 8.43 5.81 -39.50
CA LYS A 48 8.22 7.26 -39.55
C LYS A 48 9.11 7.86 -40.64
N ASN A 49 8.61 8.86 -41.33
CA ASN A 49 9.41 9.58 -42.32
C ASN A 49 10.55 10.36 -41.66
N ILE A 50 11.72 10.40 -42.32
CA ILE A 50 12.91 11.08 -41.74
C ILE A 50 12.63 12.55 -41.43
N TYR A 51 11.87 13.25 -42.28
CA TYR A 51 11.54 14.67 -42.06
C TYR A 51 10.68 14.91 -40.80
N GLU A 52 9.85 13.96 -40.45
CA GLU A 52 8.91 14.05 -39.31
C GLU A 52 9.57 13.71 -37.96
N CYS A 53 10.82 13.23 -37.96
CA CYS A 53 11.51 12.84 -36.73
C CYS A 53 11.83 14.04 -35.85
N GLU A 54 11.60 13.91 -34.55
CA GLU A 54 11.90 14.93 -33.54
C GLU A 54 13.17 14.62 -32.75
N ASP A 55 13.76 15.64 -32.14
CA ASP A 55 14.95 15.47 -31.31
C ASP A 55 14.67 14.66 -30.05
N GLY A 56 15.49 13.62 -29.80
CA GLY A 56 15.34 12.73 -28.64
C GLY A 56 14.31 11.62 -28.78
N GLU A 57 13.56 11.56 -29.88
CA GLU A 57 12.55 10.54 -30.16
C GLU A 57 13.20 9.19 -30.56
N GLU A 58 12.65 8.08 -30.09
CA GLU A 58 13.01 6.73 -30.54
C GLU A 58 12.04 6.29 -31.63
N VAL A 59 12.54 6.11 -32.86
CA VAL A 59 11.72 5.84 -34.03
C VAL A 59 12.31 4.76 -34.92
N LEU A 60 11.43 4.10 -35.66
CA LEU A 60 11.75 3.26 -36.82
C LEU A 60 11.73 4.12 -38.09
N ILE A 61 12.79 4.09 -38.84
CA ILE A 61 12.82 4.66 -40.22
C ILE A 61 13.07 3.56 -41.22
N GLU A 62 12.45 3.67 -42.43
CA GLU A 62 12.75 2.84 -43.60
C GLU A 62 13.53 3.69 -44.59
N ALA A 63 14.79 3.32 -44.87
CA ALA A 63 15.65 4.14 -45.67
C ALA A 63 16.66 3.30 -46.48
N MET A 64 17.11 3.85 -47.62
CA MET A 64 18.11 3.25 -48.49
C MET A 64 19.49 3.91 -48.26
N PRO A 65 20.58 3.11 -48.19
CA PRO A 65 21.94 3.64 -48.21
C PRO A 65 22.21 4.42 -49.50
N THR A 66 22.76 5.63 -49.38
CA THR A 66 23.16 6.46 -50.52
C THR A 66 24.52 6.07 -51.06
N GLY A 67 25.30 5.31 -50.31
CA GLY A 67 26.64 4.87 -50.65
C GLY A 67 27.14 3.78 -49.71
N LYS A 68 28.44 3.46 -49.81
CA LYS A 68 29.09 2.50 -48.92
C LYS A 68 29.37 3.12 -47.56
N ILE A 69 29.45 2.30 -46.49
CA ILE A 69 29.88 2.71 -45.16
C ILE A 69 31.28 3.33 -45.24
N SER A 70 31.43 4.50 -44.67
CA SER A 70 32.73 5.14 -44.42
C SER A 70 33.23 4.82 -43.02
N GLU A 71 34.49 4.39 -42.92
CA GLU A 71 35.11 4.11 -41.62
C GLU A 71 36.28 5.03 -41.39
N TYR A 72 36.39 5.51 -40.15
CA TYR A 72 37.60 6.19 -39.69
C TYR A 72 37.92 5.74 -38.27
N ARG A 73 39.21 5.84 -37.91
CA ARG A 73 39.68 5.47 -36.58
C ARG A 73 40.03 6.74 -35.78
N LYS A 74 39.54 6.77 -34.53
CA LYS A 74 39.93 7.79 -33.55
C LYS A 74 40.55 7.09 -32.35
N GLY A 75 41.89 7.02 -32.32
CA GLY A 75 42.61 6.20 -31.36
C GLY A 75 42.31 4.70 -31.54
N LYS A 76 41.84 4.03 -30.45
CA LYS A 76 41.44 2.62 -30.49
C LYS A 76 40.00 2.38 -31.00
N MET A 77 39.22 3.46 -31.19
CA MET A 77 37.81 3.36 -31.57
C MET A 77 37.63 3.41 -33.09
N VAL A 78 36.92 2.44 -33.63
CA VAL A 78 36.48 2.41 -35.04
C VAL A 78 35.10 3.05 -35.11
N ILE A 79 34.93 4.04 -35.96
CA ILE A 79 33.69 4.77 -36.19
C ILE A 79 33.24 4.48 -37.62
N SER A 80 32.06 3.82 -37.75
CA SER A 80 31.45 3.48 -39.03
C SER A 80 30.27 4.41 -39.29
N ARG A 81 30.26 5.11 -40.44
CA ARG A 81 29.19 6.05 -40.80
C ARG A 81 28.50 5.60 -42.10
N LEU A 82 27.18 5.68 -42.07
CA LEU A 82 26.32 5.41 -43.21
C LEU A 82 25.35 6.58 -43.39
N ILE A 83 25.17 7.01 -44.63
CA ILE A 83 24.15 7.99 -44.98
C ILE A 83 22.99 7.23 -45.65
N VAL A 84 21.81 7.39 -45.10
CA VAL A 84 20.58 6.77 -45.63
C VAL A 84 19.58 7.85 -45.98
N LYS A 85 18.73 7.58 -46.96
CA LYS A 85 17.65 8.47 -47.38
C LYS A 85 16.34 7.73 -47.58
N ASP A 86 15.25 8.42 -47.30
CA ASP A 86 13.90 8.08 -47.74
C ASP A 86 13.43 9.11 -48.77
N GLN A 87 12.12 9.18 -49.02
CA GLN A 87 11.51 10.15 -49.92
C GLN A 87 11.47 11.57 -49.34
N THR A 88 11.64 11.74 -48.04
CA THR A 88 11.40 12.98 -47.30
C THR A 88 12.68 13.63 -46.80
N GLY A 89 13.76 12.85 -46.60
CA GLY A 89 14.97 13.40 -45.99
C GLY A 89 16.17 12.46 -45.99
N THR A 90 17.21 12.89 -45.30
CA THR A 90 18.48 12.15 -45.14
C THR A 90 18.81 12.00 -43.65
N CYS A 91 19.19 10.78 -43.25
CA CYS A 91 19.66 10.49 -41.88
C CYS A 91 21.11 10.01 -41.90
N TYR A 92 21.89 10.48 -40.93
CA TYR A 92 23.30 10.12 -40.74
C TYR A 92 23.37 9.10 -39.60
N ILE A 93 23.75 7.88 -39.91
CA ILE A 93 23.84 6.79 -38.94
C ILE A 93 25.31 6.55 -38.59
N THR A 94 25.59 6.44 -37.28
CA THR A 94 26.95 6.21 -36.78
C THR A 94 26.97 5.00 -35.84
N TRP A 95 27.89 4.06 -36.08
CA TRP A 95 28.15 2.93 -35.15
C TRP A 95 29.57 3.02 -34.62
N PHE A 96 29.80 2.47 -33.45
CA PHE A 96 31.09 2.46 -32.77
C PHE A 96 31.59 1.02 -32.58
N ASN A 97 32.85 0.76 -32.95
CA ASN A 97 33.51 -0.56 -32.84
C ASN A 97 32.79 -1.72 -33.55
N GLN A 98 32.10 -1.44 -34.68
CA GLN A 98 31.34 -2.43 -35.47
C GLN A 98 31.82 -2.49 -36.93
N GLY A 99 33.10 -2.82 -37.14
CA GLY A 99 33.71 -2.86 -38.48
C GLY A 99 33.11 -3.91 -39.44
N TYR A 100 32.39 -4.93 -38.93
CA TYR A 100 31.74 -5.94 -39.77
C TYR A 100 30.59 -5.36 -40.62
N LEU A 101 30.08 -4.17 -40.29
CA LEU A 101 28.94 -3.54 -40.97
C LEU A 101 29.25 -3.16 -42.43
N LYS A 102 30.52 -3.12 -42.84
CA LYS A 102 30.91 -2.85 -44.23
C LYS A 102 30.27 -3.79 -45.27
N SER A 103 30.09 -5.04 -44.89
CA SER A 103 29.52 -6.08 -45.75
C SER A 103 28.02 -6.21 -45.65
N VAL A 104 27.37 -5.46 -44.76
CA VAL A 104 25.93 -5.64 -44.46
C VAL A 104 25.06 -4.77 -45.36
N PHE A 105 25.44 -3.50 -45.55
CA PHE A 105 24.58 -2.56 -46.28
C PHE A 105 24.98 -2.41 -47.73
N ALA A 106 24.01 -2.65 -48.61
CA ALA A 106 24.17 -2.48 -50.07
C ALA A 106 23.39 -1.25 -50.55
N PRO A 107 24.02 -0.37 -51.36
CA PRO A 107 23.31 0.75 -51.98
C PRO A 107 22.10 0.29 -52.77
N GLY A 108 20.97 1.01 -52.69
CA GLY A 108 19.75 0.71 -53.43
C GLY A 108 18.86 -0.35 -52.79
N ARG A 109 19.27 -1.00 -51.68
CA ARG A 109 18.40 -1.88 -50.90
C ARG A 109 17.77 -1.09 -49.76
N LEU A 110 16.51 -1.46 -49.41
CA LEU A 110 15.78 -0.83 -48.33
C LEU A 110 16.05 -1.55 -46.99
N TYR A 111 16.35 -0.78 -45.95
CA TYR A 111 16.59 -1.27 -44.60
C TYR A 111 15.73 -0.53 -43.59
N ARG A 112 15.43 -1.19 -42.49
CA ARG A 112 14.83 -0.61 -41.31
C ARG A 112 15.90 -0.26 -40.27
N PHE A 113 15.82 0.93 -39.71
CA PHE A 113 16.68 1.38 -38.64
C PHE A 113 15.84 1.89 -37.51
N PHE A 114 16.03 1.33 -36.32
CA PHE A 114 15.36 1.78 -35.09
C PHE A 114 16.40 2.31 -34.10
N GLY A 115 16.16 3.52 -33.60
CA GLY A 115 17.03 4.13 -32.61
C GLY A 115 16.62 5.56 -32.28
N LYS A 116 17.36 6.14 -31.34
CA LYS A 116 17.12 7.50 -30.88
C LYS A 116 17.64 8.51 -31.89
N VAL A 117 16.79 9.46 -32.26
CA VAL A 117 17.12 10.57 -33.15
C VAL A 117 17.81 11.68 -32.38
N ALA A 118 18.87 12.25 -32.99
CA ALA A 118 19.47 13.49 -32.57
C ALA A 118 19.36 14.51 -33.73
N LYS A 119 18.69 15.63 -33.49
CA LYS A 119 18.46 16.68 -34.49
C LYS A 119 19.37 17.88 -34.25
N LYS A 120 20.28 18.16 -35.18
CA LYS A 120 21.17 19.30 -35.11
C LYS A 120 20.90 20.25 -36.29
N GLY A 121 20.07 21.25 -36.06
CA GLY A 121 19.51 22.06 -37.13
C GLY A 121 18.69 21.21 -38.09
N ASN A 122 19.04 21.21 -39.38
CA ASN A 122 18.38 20.38 -40.40
C ASN A 122 18.96 18.96 -40.53
N ARG A 123 19.96 18.62 -39.72
CA ARG A 123 20.63 17.33 -39.82
C ARG A 123 20.04 16.36 -38.81
N ILE A 124 19.60 15.22 -39.31
CA ILE A 124 19.06 14.11 -38.52
C ILE A 124 20.13 13.03 -38.40
N GLU A 125 20.44 12.65 -37.14
CA GLU A 125 21.47 11.66 -36.82
C GLU A 125 20.89 10.54 -35.95
N MET A 126 21.38 9.31 -36.15
CA MET A 126 21.12 8.17 -35.26
C MET A 126 22.44 7.53 -34.83
N ASN A 127 22.57 7.20 -33.53
CA ASN A 127 23.74 6.53 -33.00
C ASN A 127 23.43 5.07 -32.67
N SER A 128 24.18 4.15 -33.27
CA SER A 128 24.08 2.70 -33.06
C SER A 128 22.67 2.14 -33.14
N PRO A 129 21.83 2.51 -34.15
CA PRO A 129 20.50 1.95 -34.29
C PRO A 129 20.56 0.44 -34.51
N VAL A 130 19.49 -0.23 -34.08
CA VAL A 130 19.20 -1.60 -34.47
C VAL A 130 18.72 -1.59 -35.92
N TYR A 131 19.06 -2.61 -36.71
CA TYR A 131 18.69 -2.66 -38.10
C TYR A 131 18.26 -4.06 -38.56
N ASP A 132 17.46 -4.12 -39.59
CA ASP A 132 17.13 -5.33 -40.36
C ASP A 132 16.99 -4.98 -41.85
N GLU A 133 17.14 -5.98 -42.73
CA GLU A 133 16.62 -5.87 -44.09
C GLU A 133 15.09 -5.90 -44.06
N ILE A 134 14.43 -5.23 -45.01
CA ILE A 134 12.98 -5.08 -44.97
C ILE A 134 12.22 -6.43 -44.97
N ASP A 135 12.80 -7.44 -45.61
CA ASP A 135 12.23 -8.79 -45.66
C ASP A 135 12.53 -9.65 -44.43
N GLN A 136 13.31 -9.11 -43.47
CA GLN A 136 13.74 -9.80 -42.26
C GLN A 136 13.28 -9.03 -41.01
N SER A 137 12.12 -9.38 -40.44
CA SER A 137 11.60 -8.75 -39.23
C SER A 137 12.13 -9.42 -37.98
N LYS A 138 13.47 -9.45 -37.76
CA LYS A 138 14.08 -10.04 -36.57
C LYS A 138 14.02 -9.09 -35.36
N ASN A 139 14.45 -7.83 -35.56
CA ASN A 139 14.58 -6.82 -34.53
C ASN A 139 13.73 -5.58 -34.74
N THR A 140 13.08 -5.48 -35.91
CA THR A 140 12.26 -4.34 -36.36
C THR A 140 10.97 -4.83 -37.00
N GLY A 141 10.02 -3.93 -37.28
CA GLY A 141 8.73 -4.29 -37.93
C GLY A 141 7.75 -4.98 -36.94
N LYS A 142 7.98 -4.94 -35.65
CA LYS A 142 7.12 -5.54 -34.61
C LYS A 142 7.28 -4.82 -33.28
N ILE A 143 6.38 -5.05 -32.36
CA ILE A 143 6.51 -4.61 -30.98
C ILE A 143 7.47 -5.56 -30.25
N ILE A 144 8.47 -4.99 -29.58
CA ILE A 144 9.54 -5.74 -28.93
C ILE A 144 9.39 -5.67 -27.43
N PRO A 145 9.29 -6.81 -26.69
CA PRO A 145 9.21 -6.82 -25.24
C PRO A 145 10.54 -6.46 -24.58
N ILE A 146 10.48 -5.71 -23.49
CA ILE A 146 11.62 -5.38 -22.62
C ILE A 146 11.45 -6.09 -21.30
N TYR A 147 12.33 -7.04 -20.98
CA TYR A 147 12.32 -7.78 -19.73
C TYR A 147 13.21 -7.13 -18.67
N PRO A 148 12.88 -7.24 -17.37
CA PRO A 148 13.85 -7.00 -16.32
C PRO A 148 15.07 -7.92 -16.49
N LEU A 149 16.27 -7.41 -16.28
CA LEU A 149 17.51 -8.16 -16.47
C LEU A 149 18.40 -8.12 -15.25
N THR A 150 19.25 -9.14 -15.11
CA THR A 150 20.42 -9.11 -14.23
C THR A 150 21.68 -8.71 -15.02
N TYR A 151 22.72 -8.32 -14.29
CA TYR A 151 24.04 -8.04 -14.89
C TYR A 151 24.50 -9.21 -15.76
N GLU A 152 25.07 -8.95 -16.94
CA GLU A 152 25.52 -9.90 -17.96
C GLU A 152 24.44 -10.60 -18.82
N LEU A 153 23.17 -10.58 -18.47
CA LEU A 153 22.11 -11.10 -19.35
C LEU A 153 21.65 -10.01 -20.34
N LYS A 154 21.62 -10.35 -21.63
CA LYS A 154 21.21 -9.38 -22.70
C LYS A 154 19.76 -9.63 -23.11
N GLN A 155 19.02 -8.53 -23.43
CA GLN A 155 17.62 -8.58 -23.92
C GLN A 155 17.42 -9.60 -25.04
N ASN A 156 18.27 -9.54 -26.08
CA ASN A 156 18.15 -10.47 -27.24
C ASN A 156 18.33 -11.95 -26.84
N THR A 157 19.14 -12.22 -25.80
CA THR A 157 19.33 -13.58 -25.30
C THR A 157 18.08 -14.09 -24.59
N LEU A 158 17.51 -13.25 -23.69
CA LEU A 158 16.30 -13.64 -22.96
C LEU A 158 15.09 -13.76 -23.89
N ARG A 159 14.90 -12.82 -24.84
CA ARG A 159 13.86 -12.92 -25.88
C ARG A 159 13.91 -14.22 -26.64
N LYS A 160 15.11 -14.65 -27.08
CA LYS A 160 15.28 -15.90 -27.81
C LYS A 160 14.99 -17.15 -26.96
N ILE A 161 15.35 -17.12 -25.68
CA ILE A 161 15.00 -18.19 -24.74
C ILE A 161 13.49 -18.23 -24.53
N MET A 162 12.85 -17.07 -24.40
CA MET A 162 11.38 -16.93 -24.29
C MET A 162 10.68 -17.48 -25.53
N GLU A 163 11.10 -17.09 -26.74
CA GLU A 163 10.57 -17.63 -28.01
C GLU A 163 10.64 -19.17 -28.06
N ASN A 164 11.79 -19.73 -27.65
CA ASN A 164 11.97 -21.18 -27.60
C ASN A 164 11.04 -21.84 -26.55
N GLY A 165 10.92 -21.24 -25.37
CA GLY A 165 10.01 -21.74 -24.33
C GLY A 165 8.55 -21.70 -24.77
N LEU A 166 8.12 -20.59 -25.37
CA LEU A 166 6.76 -20.45 -25.89
C LEU A 166 6.45 -21.45 -27.01
N THR A 167 7.39 -21.72 -27.89
CA THR A 167 7.24 -22.75 -28.95
C THR A 167 6.96 -24.14 -28.37
N GLU A 168 7.45 -24.45 -27.16
CA GLU A 168 7.18 -25.72 -26.50
C GLU A 168 5.76 -25.81 -25.93
N VAL A 169 5.17 -24.68 -25.48
CA VAL A 169 3.94 -24.65 -24.66
C VAL A 169 2.70 -24.14 -25.39
N LEU A 170 2.83 -23.26 -26.39
CA LEU A 170 1.68 -22.68 -27.09
C LEU A 170 0.79 -23.73 -27.76
N GLY A 171 -0.53 -23.56 -27.61
CA GLY A 171 -1.54 -24.51 -28.05
C GLY A 171 -1.69 -25.77 -27.19
N LYS A 172 -0.93 -25.88 -26.08
CA LYS A 172 -0.92 -27.04 -25.17
C LYS A 172 -1.15 -26.65 -23.71
N LEU A 173 -1.30 -25.37 -23.41
CA LEU A 173 -1.65 -24.90 -22.09
C LEU A 173 -3.13 -25.20 -21.81
N ASP A 174 -3.39 -25.81 -20.65
CA ASP A 174 -4.76 -26.03 -20.20
C ASP A 174 -5.37 -24.71 -19.72
N GLU A 175 -6.62 -24.44 -20.13
CA GLU A 175 -7.32 -23.25 -19.67
C GLU A 175 -7.51 -23.27 -18.15
N THR A 176 -7.21 -22.15 -17.54
CA THR A 176 -7.21 -21.97 -16.07
C THR A 176 -8.55 -21.47 -15.56
N LEU A 177 -9.24 -20.62 -16.34
CA LEU A 177 -10.54 -20.08 -15.97
C LEU A 177 -11.69 -20.92 -16.54
N PRO A 178 -12.81 -21.05 -15.83
CA PRO A 178 -14.02 -21.68 -16.37
C PRO A 178 -14.53 -20.97 -17.62
N GLU A 179 -15.08 -21.73 -18.55
CA GLU A 179 -15.57 -21.21 -19.84
C GLU A 179 -16.63 -20.11 -19.67
N TYR A 180 -17.50 -20.25 -18.68
CA TYR A 180 -18.52 -19.23 -18.39
C TYR A 180 -17.89 -17.91 -17.93
N VAL A 181 -16.80 -17.94 -17.15
CA VAL A 181 -16.08 -16.73 -16.72
C VAL A 181 -15.44 -16.02 -17.91
N LEU A 182 -14.83 -16.79 -18.82
CA LEU A 182 -14.22 -16.25 -20.04
C LEU A 182 -15.25 -15.55 -20.93
N LYS A 183 -16.38 -16.22 -21.21
CA LYS A 183 -17.45 -15.71 -22.09
C LYS A 183 -18.13 -14.46 -21.51
N GLU A 184 -18.54 -14.50 -20.24
CA GLU A 184 -19.25 -13.39 -19.60
C GLU A 184 -18.38 -12.13 -19.47
N ASN A 185 -17.06 -12.31 -19.41
CA ASN A 185 -16.13 -11.19 -19.23
C ASN A 185 -15.34 -10.84 -20.50
N ASN A 186 -15.63 -11.51 -21.62
CA ASN A 186 -14.95 -11.31 -22.91
C ASN A 186 -13.42 -11.40 -22.82
N LEU A 187 -12.92 -12.41 -22.10
CA LEU A 187 -11.51 -12.63 -21.86
C LEU A 187 -10.91 -13.58 -22.92
N LEU A 188 -9.62 -13.39 -23.23
CA LEU A 188 -8.86 -14.26 -24.09
C LEU A 188 -8.63 -15.64 -23.46
N ASP A 189 -8.47 -16.69 -24.28
CA ASP A 189 -7.96 -17.99 -23.83
C ASP A 189 -6.48 -17.88 -23.43
N ILE A 190 -6.02 -18.81 -22.57
CA ILE A 190 -4.69 -18.74 -21.96
C ILE A 190 -3.55 -18.83 -22.99
N ASN A 191 -3.69 -19.63 -24.06
CA ASN A 191 -2.64 -19.79 -25.08
C ASN A 191 -2.45 -18.50 -25.86
N THR A 192 -3.54 -17.92 -26.37
CA THR A 192 -3.52 -16.60 -27.05
C THR A 192 -3.02 -15.51 -26.12
N CYS A 193 -3.41 -15.57 -24.84
CA CYS A 193 -3.00 -14.58 -23.86
C CYS A 193 -1.49 -14.60 -23.59
N ILE A 194 -0.90 -15.77 -23.36
CA ILE A 194 0.54 -15.93 -23.10
C ILE A 194 1.36 -15.56 -24.34
N GLU A 195 0.88 -15.87 -25.54
CA GLU A 195 1.54 -15.42 -26.77
C GLU A 195 1.58 -13.88 -26.86
N ARG A 196 0.42 -13.24 -26.70
CA ARG A 196 0.25 -11.80 -26.91
C ARG A 196 0.84 -10.94 -25.80
N ILE A 197 0.95 -11.43 -24.57
CA ILE A 197 1.65 -10.70 -23.52
C ILE A 197 3.16 -10.64 -23.76
N HIS A 198 3.76 -11.65 -24.41
CA HIS A 198 5.18 -11.66 -24.72
C HIS A 198 5.49 -11.03 -26.07
N PHE A 199 4.69 -11.33 -27.12
CA PHE A 199 4.91 -10.88 -28.48
C PHE A 199 3.60 -10.37 -29.11
N PRO A 200 3.10 -9.19 -28.67
CA PRO A 200 1.88 -8.62 -29.23
C PRO A 200 2.10 -8.14 -30.68
N HIS A 201 1.10 -8.32 -31.52
CA HIS A 201 1.11 -7.77 -32.85
C HIS A 201 0.80 -6.28 -32.88
N GLU A 202 -0.09 -5.84 -31.96
CA GLU A 202 -0.45 -4.46 -31.70
C GLU A 202 -0.70 -4.21 -30.20
N PHE A 203 -0.70 -2.95 -29.75
CA PHE A 203 -0.94 -2.64 -28.34
C PHE A 203 -2.32 -3.04 -27.84
N SER A 204 -3.32 -3.15 -28.70
CA SER A 204 -4.65 -3.66 -28.34
C SER A 204 -4.58 -5.14 -27.90
N ASP A 205 -3.73 -5.93 -28.50
CA ASP A 205 -3.49 -7.34 -28.14
C ASP A 205 -2.84 -7.43 -26.75
N PHE A 206 -1.83 -6.60 -26.50
CA PHE A 206 -1.21 -6.49 -25.19
C PHE A 206 -2.23 -6.14 -24.11
N ASN A 207 -3.08 -5.12 -24.35
CA ASN A 207 -4.07 -4.68 -23.36
C ASN A 207 -5.05 -5.80 -23.01
N LYS A 208 -5.57 -6.53 -23.98
CA LYS A 208 -6.47 -7.66 -23.76
C LYS A 208 -5.78 -8.82 -23.02
N ALA A 209 -4.53 -9.12 -23.38
CA ALA A 209 -3.76 -10.15 -22.71
C ALA A 209 -3.47 -9.76 -21.25
N ARG A 210 -3.08 -8.50 -20.99
CA ARG A 210 -2.87 -7.99 -19.64
C ARG A 210 -4.17 -8.03 -18.82
N GLU A 211 -5.30 -7.58 -19.38
CA GLU A 211 -6.61 -7.63 -18.72
C GLU A 211 -6.96 -9.05 -18.27
N ARG A 212 -6.75 -10.05 -19.14
CA ARG A 212 -7.00 -11.46 -18.82
C ARG A 212 -6.12 -11.98 -17.68
N LEU A 213 -4.82 -11.68 -17.69
CA LEU A 213 -3.88 -12.14 -16.67
C LEU A 213 -4.11 -11.45 -15.33
N VAL A 214 -4.37 -10.15 -15.34
CA VAL A 214 -4.74 -9.39 -14.14
C VAL A 214 -6.03 -9.92 -13.53
N PHE A 215 -7.05 -10.16 -14.37
CA PHE A 215 -8.33 -10.74 -13.93
C PHE A 215 -8.12 -12.08 -13.21
N GLU A 216 -7.36 -12.99 -13.81
CA GLU A 216 -7.06 -14.30 -13.23
C GLU A 216 -6.32 -14.17 -11.91
N GLU A 217 -5.26 -13.38 -11.87
CA GLU A 217 -4.43 -13.22 -10.68
C GLU A 217 -5.23 -12.66 -9.49
N LEU A 218 -6.10 -11.69 -9.75
CA LEU A 218 -7.00 -11.11 -8.76
C LEU A 218 -8.11 -12.09 -8.35
N LEU A 219 -8.70 -12.85 -9.30
CA LEU A 219 -9.75 -13.82 -9.01
C LEU A 219 -9.24 -14.94 -8.10
N ILE A 220 -8.11 -15.54 -8.44
CA ILE A 220 -7.50 -16.59 -7.62
C ILE A 220 -7.21 -16.07 -6.20
N THR A 221 -6.71 -14.84 -6.09
CA THR A 221 -6.44 -14.20 -4.80
C THR A 221 -7.73 -13.99 -3.99
N GLN A 222 -8.80 -13.48 -4.61
CA GLN A 222 -10.09 -13.27 -3.94
C GLN A 222 -10.73 -14.58 -3.50
N LEU A 223 -10.74 -15.58 -4.36
CA LEU A 223 -11.26 -16.91 -4.01
C LEU A 223 -10.50 -17.56 -2.85
N ALA A 224 -9.17 -17.40 -2.83
CA ALA A 224 -8.36 -17.91 -1.74
C ALA A 224 -8.69 -17.23 -0.41
N LEU A 225 -8.81 -15.89 -0.40
CA LEU A 225 -9.17 -15.12 0.79
C LEU A 225 -10.58 -15.49 1.30
N LEU A 226 -11.55 -15.59 0.40
CA LEU A 226 -12.91 -16.02 0.76
C LEU A 226 -12.97 -17.47 1.28
N LYS A 227 -12.17 -18.37 0.70
CA LYS A 227 -12.07 -19.76 1.17
C LYS A 227 -11.44 -19.86 2.56
N LEU A 228 -10.37 -19.09 2.82
CA LEU A 228 -9.79 -18.99 4.15
C LEU A 228 -10.82 -18.48 5.16
N LYS A 229 -11.55 -17.41 4.83
CA LYS A 229 -12.63 -16.88 5.66
C LYS A 229 -13.70 -17.94 5.97
N ASN A 230 -14.22 -18.62 4.95
CA ASN A 230 -15.24 -19.67 5.13
C ASN A 230 -14.76 -20.83 5.99
N ASN A 231 -13.47 -21.19 5.94
CA ASN A 231 -12.91 -22.23 6.81
C ASN A 231 -12.80 -21.73 8.26
N TYR A 232 -12.39 -20.47 8.46
CA TYR A 232 -12.37 -19.86 9.79
C TYR A 232 -13.75 -19.81 10.43
N ASP A 233 -14.80 -19.48 9.66
CA ASP A 233 -16.17 -19.37 10.14
C ASP A 233 -16.78 -20.73 10.49
N LYS A 234 -16.40 -21.81 9.79
CA LYS A 234 -16.94 -23.16 10.05
C LYS A 234 -16.36 -23.84 11.30
N ASP A 235 -15.11 -23.55 11.63
CA ASP A 235 -14.41 -24.24 12.72
C ASP A 235 -14.56 -23.53 14.09
N ARG A 236 -15.15 -22.33 14.12
CA ARG A 236 -15.30 -21.53 15.34
C ARG A 236 -16.77 -21.34 15.72
N ASN A 237 -17.24 -22.15 16.66
CA ASN A 237 -18.44 -21.80 17.41
C ASN A 237 -18.17 -20.51 18.18
N GLY A 238 -18.75 -19.41 17.75
CA GLY A 238 -18.63 -18.10 18.38
C GLY A 238 -19.43 -18.02 19.70
N ILE A 239 -19.17 -16.97 20.43
CA ILE A 239 -19.96 -16.59 21.60
C ILE A 239 -21.23 -15.93 21.11
N LYS A 240 -22.37 -16.47 21.52
CA LYS A 240 -23.67 -15.86 21.23
C LYS A 240 -24.06 -14.95 22.38
N PHE A 241 -23.93 -13.64 22.21
CA PHE A 241 -24.30 -12.67 23.22
C PHE A 241 -25.80 -12.55 23.39
N ASP A 242 -26.25 -12.11 24.57
CA ASP A 242 -27.67 -12.05 24.89
C ASP A 242 -28.39 -10.98 24.06
N LYS A 243 -29.40 -11.44 23.32
CA LYS A 243 -30.26 -10.58 22.49
C LYS A 243 -31.13 -9.59 23.28
N ASN A 244 -31.33 -9.84 24.58
CA ASN A 244 -32.08 -8.93 25.44
C ASN A 244 -31.25 -7.72 25.87
N VAL A 245 -29.92 -7.79 25.81
CA VAL A 245 -29.06 -6.66 26.09
C VAL A 245 -29.02 -5.73 24.86
N LYS A 246 -29.64 -4.57 25.00
CA LYS A 246 -29.75 -3.60 23.90
C LYS A 246 -28.66 -2.55 23.94
N MET A 247 -27.98 -2.33 22.83
CA MET A 247 -26.99 -1.24 22.68
C MET A 247 -27.63 0.14 22.84
N SER A 248 -28.95 0.26 22.56
CA SER A 248 -29.72 1.49 22.76
C SER A 248 -29.70 2.02 24.20
N ASP A 249 -29.51 1.15 25.21
CA ASP A 249 -29.48 1.55 26.62
C ASP A 249 -28.29 2.46 26.91
N VAL A 250 -27.14 2.24 26.29
CA VAL A 250 -25.98 3.12 26.36
C VAL A 250 -26.15 4.31 25.43
N ILE A 251 -26.60 4.08 24.18
CA ILE A 251 -26.75 5.14 23.17
C ILE A 251 -27.61 6.28 23.71
N ASN A 252 -28.72 5.97 24.39
CA ASN A 252 -29.62 6.96 24.97
C ASN A 252 -29.04 7.74 26.15
N LYS A 253 -27.91 7.30 26.70
CA LYS A 253 -27.21 7.97 27.83
C LYS A 253 -25.98 8.76 27.38
N LEU A 254 -25.65 8.72 26.08
CA LEU A 254 -24.56 9.51 25.56
C LEU A 254 -24.88 11.01 25.60
N PRO A 255 -23.91 11.88 25.91
CA PRO A 255 -24.11 13.33 25.91
C PRO A 255 -24.17 13.96 24.51
N PHE A 256 -24.17 13.13 23.46
CA PHE A 256 -24.21 13.52 22.04
C PHE A 256 -24.93 12.46 21.21
N ASN A 257 -25.38 12.86 20.03
CA ASN A 257 -26.01 11.94 19.07
C ASN A 257 -24.95 11.26 18.19
N LEU A 258 -25.16 9.97 17.92
CA LEU A 258 -24.34 9.23 16.96
C LEU A 258 -24.67 9.60 15.52
N THR A 259 -23.67 9.53 14.63
CA THR A 259 -23.87 9.71 13.19
C THR A 259 -24.60 8.49 12.59
N LYS A 260 -25.17 8.65 11.39
CA LYS A 260 -25.82 7.54 10.68
C LYS A 260 -24.84 6.40 10.39
N ALA A 261 -23.58 6.74 10.03
CA ALA A 261 -22.54 5.76 9.80
C ALA A 261 -22.19 4.95 11.07
N GLN A 262 -22.12 5.62 12.24
CA GLN A 262 -21.88 4.93 13.50
C GLN A 262 -23.04 3.99 13.87
N LEU A 263 -24.30 4.41 13.67
CA LEU A 263 -25.48 3.57 13.92
C LEU A 263 -25.50 2.36 13.00
N ARG A 264 -25.24 2.53 11.70
CA ARG A 264 -25.12 1.42 10.73
C ARG A 264 -24.07 0.41 11.16
N VAL A 265 -22.88 0.88 11.54
CA VAL A 265 -21.80 0.00 11.98
C VAL A 265 -22.13 -0.72 13.29
N LEU A 266 -22.82 -0.07 14.22
CA LEU A 266 -23.30 -0.71 15.44
C LEU A 266 -24.34 -1.80 15.15
N GLU A 267 -25.22 -1.61 14.17
CA GLU A 267 -26.16 -2.65 13.72
C GLU A 267 -25.43 -3.85 13.10
N GLU A 268 -24.39 -3.61 12.30
CA GLU A 268 -23.54 -4.68 11.76
C GLU A 268 -22.87 -5.49 12.89
N ILE A 269 -22.28 -4.81 13.88
CA ILE A 269 -21.63 -5.44 15.04
C ILE A 269 -22.65 -6.17 15.91
N ASP A 270 -23.82 -5.59 16.13
CA ASP A 270 -24.90 -6.20 16.95
C ASP A 270 -25.37 -7.53 16.34
N ASN A 271 -25.57 -7.55 15.02
CA ASN A 271 -25.94 -8.75 14.29
C ASN A 271 -24.85 -9.84 14.37
N ASP A 272 -23.58 -9.47 14.26
CA ASP A 272 -22.47 -10.43 14.39
C ASP A 272 -22.39 -11.00 15.81
N MET A 273 -22.47 -10.16 16.84
CA MET A 273 -22.44 -10.59 18.25
C MET A 273 -23.60 -11.50 18.62
N GLU A 274 -24.73 -11.41 17.92
CA GLU A 274 -25.88 -12.29 18.12
C GLU A 274 -25.83 -13.58 17.27
N SER A 275 -24.85 -13.67 16.35
CA SER A 275 -24.66 -14.82 15.47
C SER A 275 -24.01 -16.01 16.20
N PRO A 276 -24.09 -17.23 15.66
CA PRO A 276 -23.38 -18.38 16.22
C PRO A 276 -21.89 -18.42 15.85
N HIS A 277 -21.41 -17.50 15.02
CA HIS A 277 -20.02 -17.42 14.54
C HIS A 277 -19.28 -16.30 15.25
N SER A 278 -18.00 -16.49 15.54
CA SER A 278 -17.20 -15.44 16.18
C SER A 278 -16.96 -14.29 15.19
N MET A 279 -17.26 -13.06 15.62
CA MET A 279 -17.00 -11.86 14.85
C MET A 279 -15.49 -11.59 14.74
N ASN A 280 -15.02 -11.31 13.53
CA ASN A 280 -13.66 -10.82 13.29
C ASN A 280 -13.74 -9.60 12.34
N ARG A 281 -13.82 -8.40 12.92
CA ARG A 281 -14.24 -7.20 12.20
C ARG A 281 -13.19 -6.08 12.27
N LEU A 282 -12.88 -5.50 11.10
CA LEU A 282 -12.08 -4.27 10.99
C LEU A 282 -13.01 -3.04 11.00
N LEU A 283 -12.92 -2.25 12.05
CA LEU A 283 -13.60 -0.96 12.16
C LEU A 283 -12.68 0.15 11.63
N GLN A 284 -12.99 0.64 10.44
CA GLN A 284 -12.22 1.66 9.76
C GLN A 284 -12.95 3.01 9.77
N GLY A 285 -12.19 4.08 9.91
CA GLY A 285 -12.74 5.44 9.85
C GLY A 285 -11.65 6.47 10.08
N ASP A 286 -11.89 7.68 9.64
CA ASP A 286 -10.94 8.79 9.79
C ASP A 286 -10.59 9.08 11.25
N VAL A 287 -9.52 9.84 11.48
CA VAL A 287 -9.16 10.31 12.81
C VAL A 287 -10.29 11.14 13.40
N GLY A 288 -10.80 10.71 14.57
CA GLY A 288 -11.93 11.37 15.23
C GLY A 288 -13.32 11.08 14.65
N SER A 289 -13.48 10.03 13.85
CA SER A 289 -14.80 9.53 13.38
C SER A 289 -15.62 8.84 14.48
N GLY A 290 -15.03 8.63 15.68
CA GLY A 290 -15.71 8.02 16.83
C GLY A 290 -15.64 6.50 16.89
N LYS A 291 -14.60 5.87 16.34
CA LYS A 291 -14.36 4.41 16.45
C LYS A 291 -14.40 3.91 17.90
N THR A 292 -13.79 4.67 18.81
CA THR A 292 -13.73 4.34 20.26
C THR A 292 -15.12 4.22 20.88
N ILE A 293 -16.07 5.08 20.51
CA ILE A 293 -17.43 5.01 21.05
C ILE A 293 -18.19 3.79 20.55
N VAL A 294 -17.96 3.41 19.28
CA VAL A 294 -18.55 2.16 18.71
C VAL A 294 -18.00 0.95 19.47
N ALA A 295 -16.68 0.87 19.68
CA ALA A 295 -16.06 -0.21 20.46
C ALA A 295 -16.57 -0.25 21.93
N MET A 296 -16.80 0.91 22.54
CA MET A 296 -17.34 1.03 23.89
C MET A 296 -18.76 0.46 24.00
N ILE A 297 -19.61 0.76 23.03
CA ILE A 297 -21.00 0.25 22.98
C ILE A 297 -21.02 -1.26 22.78
N ALA A 298 -20.13 -1.80 21.95
CA ALA A 298 -19.95 -3.24 21.78
C ALA A 298 -19.43 -3.89 23.08
N ALA A 299 -18.47 -3.26 23.77
CA ALA A 299 -17.97 -3.71 25.06
C ALA A 299 -19.09 -3.74 26.14
N TYR A 300 -19.97 -2.74 26.17
CA TYR A 300 -21.14 -2.75 27.05
C TYR A 300 -22.01 -4.00 26.84
N LYS A 301 -22.34 -4.32 25.57
CA LYS A 301 -23.14 -5.51 25.25
C LYS A 301 -22.46 -6.80 25.72
N ALA A 302 -21.14 -6.92 25.49
CA ALA A 302 -20.37 -8.08 25.92
C ALA A 302 -20.39 -8.24 27.46
N VAL A 303 -20.14 -7.16 28.21
CA VAL A 303 -20.13 -7.20 29.68
C VAL A 303 -21.52 -7.53 30.24
N LYS A 304 -22.57 -6.90 29.72
CA LYS A 304 -23.95 -7.18 30.17
C LYS A 304 -24.44 -8.58 29.81
N SER A 305 -23.82 -9.22 28.83
CA SER A 305 -24.01 -10.63 28.48
C SER A 305 -23.19 -11.60 29.36
N GLY A 306 -22.44 -11.10 30.34
CA GLY A 306 -21.66 -11.91 31.29
C GLY A 306 -20.22 -12.23 30.88
N TYR A 307 -19.65 -11.51 29.92
CA TYR A 307 -18.29 -11.72 29.42
C TYR A 307 -17.36 -10.56 29.79
N GLN A 308 -16.08 -10.87 29.89
CA GLN A 308 -15.02 -9.86 30.05
C GLN A 308 -14.55 -9.33 28.69
N VAL A 309 -14.04 -8.11 28.68
CA VAL A 309 -13.53 -7.43 27.49
C VAL A 309 -12.06 -7.04 27.66
N ALA A 310 -11.26 -7.27 26.62
CA ALA A 310 -9.87 -6.84 26.52
C ALA A 310 -9.73 -5.72 25.50
N ILE A 311 -9.13 -4.57 25.88
CA ILE A 311 -8.88 -3.44 24.97
C ILE A 311 -7.40 -3.18 24.91
N MET A 312 -6.79 -3.40 23.75
CA MET A 312 -5.36 -3.19 23.51
C MET A 312 -5.11 -1.86 22.81
N ALA A 313 -4.25 -1.04 23.42
CA ALA A 313 -3.75 0.21 22.86
C ALA A 313 -2.24 0.14 22.65
N PRO A 314 -1.68 0.82 21.62
CA PRO A 314 -0.26 0.75 21.31
C PRO A 314 0.64 1.44 22.34
N THR A 315 0.11 2.38 23.14
CA THR A 315 0.87 3.13 24.15
C THR A 315 0.11 3.26 25.47
N ALA A 316 0.85 3.49 26.55
CA ALA A 316 0.29 3.69 27.88
C ALA A 316 -0.64 4.92 27.96
N ILE A 317 -0.29 5.99 27.26
CA ILE A 317 -1.10 7.23 27.22
C ILE A 317 -2.45 6.97 26.57
N LEU A 318 -2.47 6.26 25.43
CA LEU A 318 -3.72 5.88 24.77
C LEU A 318 -4.56 4.94 25.63
N ALA A 319 -3.92 3.97 26.28
CA ALA A 319 -4.62 3.07 27.19
C ALA A 319 -5.28 3.85 28.34
N SER A 320 -4.58 4.84 28.93
CA SER A 320 -5.16 5.71 29.97
C SER A 320 -6.30 6.58 29.45
N GLN A 321 -6.20 7.12 28.21
CA GLN A 321 -7.29 7.88 27.60
C GLN A 321 -8.52 7.01 27.31
N HIS A 322 -8.31 5.76 26.87
CA HIS A 322 -9.42 4.81 26.74
C HIS A 322 -10.07 4.53 28.08
N LEU A 323 -9.29 4.33 29.16
CA LEU A 323 -9.83 4.14 30.49
C LEU A 323 -10.71 5.32 30.90
N GLU A 324 -10.19 6.56 30.86
CA GLU A 324 -10.94 7.78 31.18
C GLU A 324 -12.25 7.87 30.39
N SER A 325 -12.20 7.57 29.09
CA SER A 325 -13.36 7.62 28.21
C SER A 325 -14.41 6.55 28.53
N PHE A 326 -13.96 5.32 28.82
CA PHE A 326 -14.85 4.21 29.15
C PHE A 326 -15.48 4.40 30.53
N GLU A 327 -14.71 4.78 31.53
CA GLU A 327 -15.20 5.04 32.89
C GLU A 327 -16.23 6.16 32.91
N SER A 328 -16.00 7.25 32.18
CA SER A 328 -16.91 8.42 32.13
C SER A 328 -18.35 8.05 31.71
N ILE A 329 -18.51 6.99 30.89
CA ILE A 329 -19.79 6.57 30.38
C ILE A 329 -20.26 5.27 31.05
N LEU A 330 -19.40 4.27 31.21
CA LEU A 330 -19.78 2.93 31.62
C LEU A 330 -19.93 2.76 33.14
N ASN A 331 -19.33 3.61 33.98
CA ASN A 331 -19.49 3.57 35.43
C ASN A 331 -20.94 3.68 35.91
N GLN A 332 -21.77 4.47 35.18
CA GLN A 332 -23.22 4.56 35.49
C GLN A 332 -23.97 3.25 35.32
N PHE A 333 -23.40 2.29 34.58
CA PHE A 333 -23.97 0.95 34.39
C PHE A 333 -23.35 -0.11 35.31
N GLY A 334 -22.46 0.32 36.24
CA GLY A 334 -21.79 -0.57 37.20
C GLY A 334 -20.72 -1.44 36.55
N ILE A 335 -20.15 -1.03 35.40
CA ILE A 335 -19.07 -1.74 34.69
C ILE A 335 -17.71 -1.25 35.24
N ARG A 336 -16.86 -2.19 35.61
CA ARG A 336 -15.57 -1.95 36.25
C ARG A 336 -14.46 -2.04 35.21
N CYS A 337 -13.81 -0.92 34.95
CA CYS A 337 -12.67 -0.83 34.06
C CYS A 337 -11.38 -0.76 34.83
N GLU A 338 -10.30 -1.37 34.38
CA GLU A 338 -8.97 -1.33 35.00
C GLU A 338 -7.86 -1.21 33.93
N LEU A 339 -6.73 -0.63 34.32
CA LEU A 339 -5.60 -0.36 33.45
C LEU A 339 -4.41 -1.28 33.73
N LEU A 340 -3.90 -1.96 32.69
CA LEU A 340 -2.68 -2.77 32.77
C LEU A 340 -1.60 -2.22 31.82
N ILE A 341 -0.63 -1.52 32.37
CA ILE A 341 0.52 -0.94 31.66
C ILE A 341 1.83 -1.34 32.33
N SER A 342 2.95 -1.21 31.62
CA SER A 342 4.27 -1.66 32.09
C SER A 342 4.78 -0.91 33.35
N SER A 343 4.27 0.29 33.58
CA SER A 343 4.70 1.13 34.75
C SER A 343 4.00 0.77 36.07
N ILE A 344 3.03 -0.15 36.06
CA ILE A 344 2.33 -0.58 37.27
C ILE A 344 3.28 -1.34 38.23
N THR A 345 3.17 -1.10 39.52
CA THR A 345 4.02 -1.79 40.51
C THR A 345 3.69 -3.27 40.58
N LYS A 346 4.70 -4.12 40.87
CA LYS A 346 4.51 -5.58 40.96
C LYS A 346 3.38 -5.99 41.90
N LYS A 347 3.24 -5.31 43.05
CA LYS A 347 2.17 -5.59 44.05
C LYS A 347 0.78 -5.32 43.46
N LYS A 348 0.59 -4.13 42.83
CA LYS A 348 -0.68 -3.76 42.19
C LYS A 348 -0.99 -4.68 41.02
N LYS A 349 0.03 -5.09 40.23
CA LYS A 349 -0.14 -6.03 39.12
C LYS A 349 -0.67 -7.38 39.58
N ILE A 350 -0.10 -7.96 40.64
CA ILE A 350 -0.55 -9.25 41.21
C ILE A 350 -2.01 -9.16 41.68
N GLU A 351 -2.35 -8.09 42.42
CA GLU A 351 -3.72 -7.85 42.90
C GLU A 351 -4.72 -7.72 41.71
N LEU A 352 -4.37 -6.92 40.69
CA LEU A 352 -5.19 -6.72 39.49
C LEU A 352 -5.41 -8.03 38.77
N LEU A 353 -4.36 -8.84 38.56
CA LEU A 353 -4.46 -10.14 37.91
C LEU A 353 -5.36 -11.13 38.67
N GLY A 354 -5.28 -11.13 40.02
CA GLY A 354 -6.17 -11.95 40.82
C GLY A 354 -7.63 -11.51 40.69
N ARG A 355 -7.93 -10.23 40.71
CA ARG A 355 -9.28 -9.68 40.48
C ARG A 355 -9.81 -9.98 39.07
N LEU A 356 -8.92 -9.92 38.06
CA LEU A 356 -9.28 -10.27 36.67
C LEU A 356 -9.72 -11.74 36.57
N GLN A 357 -8.90 -12.64 37.15
CA GLN A 357 -9.16 -14.08 37.14
C GLN A 357 -10.44 -14.45 37.93
N ASN A 358 -10.77 -13.72 38.97
CA ASN A 358 -12.01 -13.89 39.73
C ASN A 358 -13.26 -13.35 39.00
N GLY A 359 -13.09 -12.52 37.96
CA GLY A 359 -14.18 -11.85 37.24
C GLY A 359 -14.68 -10.60 37.95
N GLU A 360 -13.85 -9.98 38.79
CA GLU A 360 -14.14 -8.72 39.46
C GLU A 360 -13.85 -7.50 38.58
N ILE A 361 -13.14 -7.68 37.48
CA ILE A 361 -12.87 -6.69 36.43
C ILE A 361 -13.62 -7.09 35.19
N ASP A 362 -14.43 -6.17 34.67
CA ASP A 362 -15.27 -6.40 33.50
C ASP A 362 -14.54 -6.04 32.20
N ILE A 363 -13.79 -4.91 32.21
CA ILE A 363 -13.03 -4.44 31.05
C ILE A 363 -11.59 -4.21 31.47
N LEU A 364 -10.64 -4.92 30.85
CA LEU A 364 -9.22 -4.66 31.03
C LEU A 364 -8.69 -3.88 29.83
N ILE A 365 -8.14 -2.70 30.09
CA ILE A 365 -7.53 -1.83 29.08
C ILE A 365 -6.02 -1.83 29.30
N GLY A 366 -5.23 -1.99 28.24
CA GLY A 366 -3.78 -2.00 28.44
C GLY A 366 -2.98 -2.03 27.15
N THR A 367 -1.67 -2.20 27.32
CA THR A 367 -0.71 -2.32 26.21
C THR A 367 -0.30 -3.78 26.02
N HIS A 368 0.81 -4.03 25.33
CA HIS A 368 1.36 -5.39 25.17
C HIS A 368 1.62 -6.15 26.48
N ALA A 369 1.60 -5.48 27.65
CA ALA A 369 1.60 -6.17 28.94
C ALA A 369 0.43 -7.17 29.10
N MET A 370 -0.66 -6.99 28.35
CA MET A 370 -1.80 -7.91 28.33
C MET A 370 -1.51 -9.24 27.65
N LEU A 371 -0.44 -9.32 26.85
CA LEU A 371 -0.04 -10.54 26.12
C LEU A 371 0.72 -11.53 27.00
N GLU A 372 1.18 -11.10 28.19
CA GLU A 372 1.91 -11.95 29.12
C GLU A 372 1.07 -13.18 29.51
N GLU A 373 1.70 -14.34 29.68
CA GLU A 373 1.04 -15.62 29.97
C GLU A 373 0.22 -15.59 31.30
N ASN A 374 0.68 -14.83 32.26
CA ASN A 374 0.05 -14.70 33.59
C ASN A 374 -1.23 -13.84 33.59
N VAL A 375 -1.58 -13.20 32.48
CA VAL A 375 -2.85 -12.49 32.32
C VAL A 375 -3.92 -13.50 31.90
N ILE A 376 -4.74 -13.90 32.85
CA ILE A 376 -5.79 -14.91 32.67
C ILE A 376 -7.14 -14.26 32.92
N PHE A 377 -8.03 -14.34 31.92
CA PHE A 377 -9.42 -13.90 32.04
C PHE A 377 -10.29 -15.07 32.54
N LYS A 378 -11.32 -14.78 33.30
CA LYS A 378 -12.33 -15.77 33.71
C LYS A 378 -13.21 -16.18 32.53
N ASN A 379 -13.65 -15.22 31.75
CA ASN A 379 -14.58 -15.43 30.63
C ASN A 379 -14.42 -14.32 29.56
N LEU A 380 -13.33 -14.31 28.81
CA LEU A 380 -13.07 -13.31 27.78
C LEU A 380 -14.00 -13.53 26.58
N GLY A 381 -14.86 -12.55 26.24
CA GLY A 381 -15.81 -12.61 25.14
C GLY A 381 -15.55 -11.63 24.01
N LEU A 382 -14.88 -10.50 24.27
CA LEU A 382 -14.60 -9.51 23.24
C LEU A 382 -13.16 -8.98 23.37
N VAL A 383 -12.46 -8.90 22.25
CA VAL A 383 -11.14 -8.28 22.13
C VAL A 383 -11.23 -7.08 21.19
N VAL A 384 -10.79 -5.92 21.66
CA VAL A 384 -10.68 -4.70 20.85
C VAL A 384 -9.20 -4.34 20.71
N THR A 385 -8.71 -4.15 19.49
CA THR A 385 -7.32 -3.68 19.23
C THR A 385 -7.36 -2.32 18.53
N ASP A 386 -6.73 -1.31 19.12
CA ASP A 386 -6.62 0.01 18.50
C ASP A 386 -5.33 0.14 17.69
N GLU A 387 -5.37 0.87 16.57
CA GLU A 387 -4.27 1.05 15.63
C GLU A 387 -3.68 -0.29 15.16
N GLN A 388 -4.51 -1.12 14.53
CA GLN A 388 -4.20 -2.51 14.11
C GLN A 388 -2.83 -2.68 13.47
N HIS A 389 -2.37 -1.72 12.65
CA HIS A 389 -1.07 -1.78 11.97
C HIS A 389 0.15 -1.80 12.92
N ARG A 390 -0.03 -1.47 14.19
CA ARG A 390 0.99 -1.50 15.24
C ARG A 390 1.10 -2.87 15.93
N PHE A 391 0.15 -3.77 15.68
CA PHE A 391 0.13 -5.12 16.28
C PHE A 391 0.34 -6.18 15.20
N GLY A 392 1.34 -7.03 15.39
CA GLY A 392 1.60 -8.18 14.51
C GLY A 392 0.48 -9.24 14.59
N VAL A 393 0.36 -10.06 13.55
CA VAL A 393 -0.61 -11.18 13.49
C VAL A 393 -0.47 -12.10 14.71
N LYS A 394 0.78 -12.42 15.12
CA LYS A 394 1.07 -13.25 16.30
C LYS A 394 0.52 -12.66 17.60
N GLN A 395 0.61 -11.35 17.78
CA GLN A 395 0.13 -10.68 18.99
C GLN A 395 -1.40 -10.72 19.09
N ARG A 396 -2.11 -10.56 17.97
CA ARG A 396 -3.57 -10.70 17.91
C ARG A 396 -4.00 -12.13 18.24
N ALA A 397 -3.34 -13.11 17.64
CA ALA A 397 -3.60 -14.51 17.95
C ALA A 397 -3.37 -14.83 19.45
N THR A 398 -2.29 -14.28 20.06
CA THR A 398 -1.99 -14.49 21.48
C THR A 398 -3.12 -13.98 22.39
N ILE A 399 -3.68 -12.77 22.12
CA ILE A 399 -4.74 -12.24 22.99
C ILE A 399 -6.07 -13.00 22.76
N SER A 400 -6.38 -13.37 21.51
CA SER A 400 -7.57 -14.15 21.17
C SER A 400 -7.55 -15.54 21.82
N ASN A 401 -6.39 -16.16 21.92
CA ASN A 401 -6.22 -17.49 22.56
C ASN A 401 -6.39 -17.47 24.08
N LYS A 402 -6.55 -16.28 24.70
CA LYS A 402 -6.88 -16.15 26.14
C LYS A 402 -8.36 -16.34 26.44
N GLY A 403 -9.22 -16.47 25.42
CA GLY A 403 -10.64 -16.79 25.49
C GLY A 403 -11.02 -17.97 24.64
N GLN A 404 -12.25 -18.46 24.78
CA GLN A 404 -12.80 -19.48 23.92
C GLN A 404 -13.49 -18.82 22.70
N ASN A 405 -12.74 -18.60 21.62
CA ASN A 405 -13.21 -17.91 20.41
C ASN A 405 -13.91 -16.56 20.67
N PRO A 406 -13.23 -15.61 21.33
CA PRO A 406 -13.80 -14.29 21.57
C PRO A 406 -14.04 -13.54 20.25
N ASP A 407 -15.00 -12.66 20.24
CA ASP A 407 -15.20 -11.70 19.16
C ASP A 407 -14.04 -10.71 19.10
N ILE A 408 -13.69 -10.28 17.90
CA ILE A 408 -12.55 -9.37 17.65
C ILE A 408 -13.02 -8.14 16.88
N ILE A 409 -12.72 -6.96 17.42
CA ILE A 409 -12.82 -5.68 16.72
C ILE A 409 -11.42 -5.07 16.60
N ALA A 410 -10.93 -4.97 15.39
CA ALA A 410 -9.69 -4.27 15.09
C ALA A 410 -10.02 -2.86 14.59
N MET A 411 -9.46 -1.82 15.22
CA MET A 411 -9.68 -0.44 14.80
C MET A 411 -8.48 0.09 14.00
N SER A 412 -8.75 0.84 12.93
CA SER A 412 -7.73 1.55 12.17
C SER A 412 -8.13 3.00 11.90
N ALA A 413 -7.19 3.92 12.19
CA ALA A 413 -7.33 5.33 11.85
C ALA A 413 -6.74 5.68 10.47
N THR A 414 -6.08 4.72 9.81
CA THR A 414 -5.68 4.89 8.41
C THR A 414 -6.84 4.52 7.51
N PRO A 415 -7.43 5.47 6.80
CA PRO A 415 -8.43 5.13 5.81
C PRO A 415 -7.72 4.45 4.63
N ILE A 416 -8.02 3.18 4.43
CA ILE A 416 -7.57 2.39 3.28
C ILE A 416 -8.80 2.22 2.38
N PRO A 417 -8.70 2.41 1.06
CA PRO A 417 -9.82 2.15 0.17
C PRO A 417 -10.43 0.77 0.44
N ARG A 418 -11.76 0.68 0.52
CA ARG A 418 -12.50 -0.53 0.91
C ARG A 418 -12.07 -1.76 0.11
N THR A 419 -11.87 -1.59 -1.18
CA THR A 419 -11.43 -2.65 -2.10
C THR A 419 -10.04 -3.18 -1.78
N LEU A 420 -9.13 -2.29 -1.39
CA LEU A 420 -7.77 -2.67 -0.99
C LEU A 420 -7.79 -3.31 0.41
N ALA A 421 -8.60 -2.80 1.31
CA ALA A 421 -8.73 -3.34 2.66
C ALA A 421 -9.21 -4.82 2.63
N LEU A 422 -10.10 -5.17 1.70
CA LEU A 422 -10.56 -6.55 1.50
C LEU A 422 -9.46 -7.51 1.02
N ILE A 423 -8.43 -7.00 0.33
CA ILE A 423 -7.26 -7.82 -0.05
C ILE A 423 -6.26 -7.92 1.10
N LEU A 424 -6.01 -6.79 1.77
CA LEU A 424 -5.04 -6.71 2.86
C LEU A 424 -5.48 -7.49 4.10
N TYR A 425 -6.79 -7.53 4.34
CA TYR A 425 -7.42 -8.05 5.55
C TYR A 425 -8.58 -9.00 5.19
N GLY A 426 -8.37 -9.87 4.20
CA GLY A 426 -9.42 -10.74 3.66
C GLY A 426 -10.06 -11.73 4.64
N ASP A 427 -9.44 -11.88 5.82
CA ASP A 427 -9.95 -12.63 6.96
C ASP A 427 -10.89 -11.81 7.86
N LEU A 428 -11.02 -10.48 7.62
CA LEU A 428 -11.81 -9.56 8.43
C LEU A 428 -13.07 -9.08 7.68
N ASP A 429 -14.18 -8.96 8.39
CA ASP A 429 -15.30 -8.16 7.94
C ASP A 429 -15.00 -6.67 8.10
N ILE A 430 -15.40 -5.84 7.16
CA ILE A 430 -15.02 -4.43 7.14
C ILE A 430 -16.24 -3.55 7.39
N SER A 431 -16.19 -2.77 8.46
CA SER A 431 -17.14 -1.69 8.76
C SER A 431 -16.47 -0.34 8.62
N ILE A 432 -17.09 0.58 7.88
CA ILE A 432 -16.54 1.90 7.59
C ILE A 432 -17.40 2.99 8.23
N ILE A 433 -16.76 3.85 9.03
CA ILE A 433 -17.36 5.10 9.50
C ILE A 433 -16.90 6.21 8.56
N ASP A 434 -17.71 6.52 7.58
CA ASP A 434 -17.49 7.49 6.51
C ASP A 434 -18.05 8.89 6.82
N GLU A 435 -18.49 9.11 8.05
CA GLU A 435 -18.98 10.39 8.54
C GLU A 435 -18.19 10.88 9.74
N LEU A 436 -17.95 12.18 9.81
CA LEU A 436 -17.41 12.84 11.01
C LEU A 436 -18.54 13.37 11.89
N PRO A 437 -18.34 13.44 13.23
CA PRO A 437 -19.32 14.07 14.14
C PRO A 437 -19.66 15.49 13.72
N PRO A 438 -20.94 15.93 13.83
CA PRO A 438 -21.43 17.18 13.23
C PRO A 438 -20.78 18.45 13.79
N ASN A 439 -20.25 18.43 15.01
CA ASN A 439 -19.66 19.60 15.65
C ASN A 439 -18.16 19.79 15.35
N ARG A 440 -17.55 18.96 14.51
CA ARG A 440 -16.13 19.06 14.20
C ARG A 440 -15.89 20.09 13.09
N LYS A 441 -15.11 21.14 13.41
CA LYS A 441 -14.70 22.14 12.41
C LYS A 441 -13.70 21.55 11.42
N LYS A 442 -13.82 21.93 10.15
CA LYS A 442 -12.84 21.55 9.13
C LYS A 442 -11.50 22.19 9.44
N ILE A 443 -10.42 21.43 9.32
CA ILE A 443 -9.06 21.94 9.50
C ILE A 443 -8.64 22.67 8.22
N GLU A 444 -8.30 23.95 8.33
CA GLU A 444 -7.77 24.72 7.21
C GLU A 444 -6.31 24.32 6.95
N THR A 445 -6.03 23.84 5.74
CA THR A 445 -4.70 23.36 5.37
C THR A 445 -4.07 24.30 4.34
N PHE A 446 -2.85 24.74 4.62
CA PHE A 446 -2.06 25.62 3.76
C PHE A 446 -0.73 24.95 3.41
N ALA A 447 -0.35 24.98 2.14
CA ALA A 447 0.96 24.58 1.67
C ALA A 447 1.78 25.83 1.33
N VAL A 448 2.92 25.99 1.97
CA VAL A 448 3.75 27.19 1.90
C VAL A 448 5.22 26.85 1.60
N THR A 449 5.90 27.73 0.88
CA THR A 449 7.32 27.61 0.64
C THR A 449 8.14 28.19 1.81
N LYS A 450 9.42 27.86 1.86
CA LYS A 450 10.35 28.33 2.90
C LYS A 450 10.41 29.85 3.04
N GLU A 451 10.18 30.57 1.97
CA GLU A 451 10.13 32.04 1.96
C GLU A 451 9.07 32.63 2.85
N MET A 452 8.02 31.87 3.14
CA MET A 452 6.90 32.30 4.01
C MET A 452 7.12 31.98 5.50
N THR A 453 8.30 31.45 5.88
CA THR A 453 8.59 30.99 7.28
C THR A 453 8.29 32.06 8.33
N GLU A 454 8.72 33.32 8.11
CA GLU A 454 8.48 34.41 9.07
C GLU A 454 7.00 34.73 9.23
N ARG A 455 6.22 34.64 8.15
CA ARG A 455 4.77 34.84 8.19
C ARG A 455 4.08 33.73 8.99
N VAL A 456 4.55 32.48 8.81
CA VAL A 456 4.05 31.32 9.57
C VAL A 456 4.40 31.50 11.06
N ASN A 457 5.62 31.88 11.40
CA ASN A 457 6.04 32.10 12.78
C ASN A 457 5.22 33.20 13.47
N THR A 458 4.94 34.29 12.76
CA THR A 458 4.09 35.39 13.25
C THR A 458 2.67 34.92 13.50
N PHE A 459 2.13 34.09 12.59
CA PHE A 459 0.80 33.50 12.77
C PHE A 459 0.75 32.57 13.98
N VAL A 460 1.75 31.69 14.15
CA VAL A 460 1.85 30.81 15.32
C VAL A 460 1.91 31.60 16.62
N LYS A 461 2.73 32.67 16.69
CA LYS A 461 2.79 33.57 17.87
C LYS A 461 1.43 34.15 18.21
N LYS A 462 0.73 34.72 17.21
CA LYS A 462 -0.61 35.27 17.41
C LYS A 462 -1.57 34.26 18.02
N GLN A 463 -1.54 33.04 17.53
CA GLN A 463 -2.43 31.99 18.03
C GLN A 463 -2.08 31.53 19.45
N ILE A 464 -0.78 31.51 19.79
CA ILE A 464 -0.34 31.20 21.14
C ILE A 464 -0.73 32.31 22.12
N ASP A 465 -0.61 33.58 21.71
CA ASP A 465 -1.04 34.75 22.51
C ASP A 465 -2.55 34.72 22.77
N GLU A 466 -3.34 34.10 21.88
CA GLU A 466 -4.76 33.83 22.08
C GLU A 466 -5.01 32.60 22.99
N GLY A 467 -3.96 32.02 23.60
CA GLY A 467 -4.04 30.90 24.51
C GLY A 467 -4.06 29.51 23.86
N ARG A 468 -3.67 29.38 22.56
CA ARG A 468 -3.62 28.12 21.83
C ARG A 468 -2.27 27.43 22.00
N GLN A 469 -2.21 26.17 21.57
CA GLN A 469 -0.98 25.40 21.52
C GLN A 469 -0.67 24.94 20.10
N ALA A 470 0.63 24.72 19.82
CA ALA A 470 1.10 24.34 18.48
C ALA A 470 1.97 23.09 18.54
N TYR A 471 1.78 22.23 17.52
CA TYR A 471 2.73 21.19 17.16
C TYR A 471 3.60 21.65 15.99
N ILE A 472 4.91 21.36 16.07
CA ILE A 472 5.85 21.51 14.96
C ILE A 472 6.49 20.15 14.71
N VAL A 473 6.26 19.57 13.53
CA VAL A 473 6.72 18.21 13.20
C VAL A 473 7.82 18.28 12.15
N CYS A 474 8.93 17.57 12.45
CA CYS A 474 10.07 17.45 11.54
C CYS A 474 10.21 16.02 11.03
N PRO A 475 10.63 15.78 9.78
CA PRO A 475 10.87 14.44 9.28
C PRO A 475 12.10 13.81 9.92
N LEU A 476 12.06 12.49 10.16
CA LEU A 476 13.26 11.70 10.41
C LEU A 476 14.04 11.55 9.12
N VAL A 477 15.36 11.70 9.16
CA VAL A 477 16.24 11.39 8.02
C VAL A 477 16.57 9.90 8.11
N GLU A 478 15.97 9.09 7.25
CA GLU A 478 16.08 7.62 7.28
C GLU A 478 17.52 7.10 7.09
N GLU A 479 18.38 7.83 6.35
CA GLU A 479 19.78 7.43 6.12
C GLU A 479 20.70 7.66 7.32
N ASN A 480 20.28 8.46 8.31
CA ASN A 480 21.08 8.73 9.50
C ASN A 480 20.19 9.29 10.64
N GLU A 481 19.70 8.39 11.51
CA GLU A 481 18.88 8.79 12.67
C GLU A 481 19.57 9.84 13.56
N GLU A 482 20.91 9.87 13.59
CA GLU A 482 21.68 10.86 14.35
C GLU A 482 21.59 12.25 13.70
N LEU A 483 21.60 12.34 12.37
CA LEU A 483 21.41 13.61 11.64
C LEU A 483 19.97 14.13 11.81
N GLY A 484 18.97 13.25 11.80
CA GLY A 484 17.59 13.63 12.05
C GLY A 484 17.36 14.18 13.47
N LEU A 485 17.95 13.56 14.48
CA LEU A 485 17.91 14.03 15.86
C LEU A 485 18.63 15.38 16.01
N LYS A 486 19.78 15.54 15.39
CA LYS A 486 20.55 16.79 15.41
C LYS A 486 19.74 17.94 14.80
N SER A 487 19.04 17.71 13.69
CA SER A 487 18.18 18.70 13.05
C SER A 487 16.99 19.14 13.95
N VAL A 488 16.41 18.22 14.72
CA VAL A 488 15.32 18.55 15.65
C VAL A 488 15.83 19.35 16.83
N ILE A 489 16.99 19.00 17.37
CA ILE A 489 17.62 19.71 18.49
C ILE A 489 18.05 21.12 18.05
N GLU A 490 18.68 21.24 16.88
CA GLU A 490 19.07 22.55 16.31
C GLU A 490 17.85 23.44 16.04
N LEU A 491 16.75 22.87 15.59
CA LEU A 491 15.51 23.62 15.36
C LEU A 491 14.87 24.05 16.70
N GLU A 492 14.90 23.18 17.73
CA GLU A 492 14.44 23.53 19.07
C GLU A 492 15.25 24.70 19.63
N GLU A 493 16.58 24.61 19.61
CA GLU A 493 17.46 25.68 20.10
C GLU A 493 17.17 26.99 19.39
N LYS A 494 17.01 26.98 18.06
CA LYS A 494 16.65 28.15 17.26
C LYS A 494 15.30 28.69 17.66
N TYR A 495 14.29 27.85 17.77
CA TYR A 495 12.92 28.27 18.11
C TYR A 495 12.83 28.77 19.57
N LYS A 496 13.50 28.11 20.50
CA LYS A 496 13.52 28.48 21.91
C LYS A 496 14.29 29.77 22.18
N ASN A 497 15.44 29.95 21.52
CA ASN A 497 16.33 31.07 21.83
C ASN A 497 16.06 32.30 20.95
N GLU A 498 15.55 32.12 19.74
CA GLU A 498 15.38 33.23 18.77
C GLU A 498 13.90 33.49 18.46
N THR A 499 13.21 32.48 17.90
CA THR A 499 11.88 32.71 17.30
C THR A 499 10.77 32.79 18.33
N PHE A 500 10.75 31.89 19.33
CA PHE A 500 9.71 31.75 20.33
C PHE A 500 10.24 31.89 21.77
N SER A 501 11.24 32.75 21.97
CA SER A 501 11.91 32.95 23.25
C SER A 501 10.99 33.33 24.43
N ASN A 502 9.83 33.92 24.16
CA ASN A 502 8.83 34.28 25.14
C ASN A 502 7.85 33.15 25.52
N TYR A 503 7.96 31.98 24.88
CA TYR A 503 7.06 30.84 25.05
C TYR A 503 7.79 29.62 25.57
N LYS A 504 7.07 28.74 26.30
CA LYS A 504 7.64 27.47 26.76
C LYS A 504 7.61 26.45 25.61
N VAL A 505 8.77 26.15 25.03
CA VAL A 505 9.00 25.22 23.97
C VAL A 505 9.61 23.94 24.54
N ALA A 506 9.11 22.78 24.12
CA ALA A 506 9.71 21.49 24.43
C ALA A 506 9.84 20.64 23.15
N TYR A 507 10.70 19.64 23.21
CA TYR A 507 10.87 18.70 22.12
C TYR A 507 10.61 17.26 22.55
N LEU A 508 10.24 16.40 21.56
CA LEU A 508 9.93 15.01 21.77
C LEU A 508 10.43 14.16 20.61
N HIS A 509 11.22 13.13 20.89
CA HIS A 509 11.77 12.24 19.87
C HIS A 509 11.80 10.76 20.28
N GLY A 510 12.01 9.86 19.30
CA GLY A 510 11.92 8.41 19.48
C GLY A 510 12.86 7.84 20.56
N LYS A 511 14.08 8.36 20.69
CA LYS A 511 15.13 7.84 21.59
C LYS A 511 14.97 8.26 23.07
N MET A 512 14.03 9.16 23.41
CA MET A 512 13.73 9.53 24.79
C MET A 512 13.15 8.35 25.55
N LYS A 513 13.42 8.28 26.86
CA LYS A 513 12.81 7.27 27.74
C LYS A 513 11.30 7.47 27.81
N ALA A 514 10.55 6.38 27.93
CA ALA A 514 9.09 6.43 27.96
C ALA A 514 8.57 7.42 29.04
N LYS A 515 9.16 7.40 30.23
CA LYS A 515 8.78 8.28 31.33
C LYS A 515 8.96 9.77 31.01
N GLU A 516 10.06 10.14 30.36
CA GLU A 516 10.32 11.52 29.92
C GLU A 516 9.30 11.98 28.88
N LYS A 517 8.96 11.08 27.93
CA LYS A 517 7.92 11.35 26.92
C LYS A 517 6.56 11.60 27.56
N ASP A 518 6.21 10.77 28.53
CA ASP A 518 4.94 10.85 29.23
C ASP A 518 4.86 12.17 30.07
N GLU A 519 5.92 12.57 30.76
CA GLU A 519 6.00 13.82 31.52
C GLU A 519 5.85 15.06 30.60
N ILE A 520 6.53 15.10 29.46
CA ILE A 520 6.43 16.22 28.49
C ILE A 520 5.02 16.29 27.89
N MET A 521 4.44 15.16 27.54
CA MET A 521 3.09 15.10 26.97
C MET A 521 2.03 15.53 27.99
N GLU A 522 2.20 15.18 29.26
CA GLU A 522 1.32 15.62 30.37
C GLU A 522 1.39 17.13 30.55
N GLN A 523 2.61 17.70 30.61
CA GLN A 523 2.79 19.17 30.68
C GLN A 523 2.18 19.88 29.46
N PHE A 524 2.28 19.29 28.26
CA PHE A 524 1.67 19.85 27.07
C PHE A 524 0.12 19.75 27.13
N LYS A 525 -0.43 18.62 27.59
CA LYS A 525 -1.87 18.43 27.81
C LYS A 525 -2.43 19.46 28.81
N ASN A 526 -1.67 19.75 29.86
CA ASN A 526 -2.05 20.71 30.88
C ASN A 526 -1.87 22.18 30.47
N GLY A 527 -1.34 22.48 29.29
CA GLY A 527 -1.12 23.84 28.77
C GLY A 527 0.14 24.52 29.31
N GLU A 528 0.98 23.79 30.08
CA GLU A 528 2.24 24.35 30.62
C GLU A 528 3.28 24.58 29.51
N ILE A 529 3.24 23.78 28.44
CA ILE A 529 4.05 23.92 27.23
C ILE A 529 3.16 24.44 26.10
N GLN A 530 3.56 25.52 25.43
CA GLN A 530 2.80 26.14 24.35
C GLN A 530 3.17 25.56 23.00
N ILE A 531 4.43 25.19 22.78
CA ILE A 531 4.91 24.66 21.51
C ILE A 531 5.61 23.32 21.77
N LEU A 532 5.15 22.28 21.08
CA LEU A 532 5.80 20.97 21.11
C LEU A 532 6.41 20.67 19.74
N ILE A 533 7.75 20.59 19.70
CA ILE A 533 8.52 20.19 18.53
C ILE A 533 8.72 18.68 18.58
N SER A 534 8.45 17.97 17.51
CA SER A 534 8.59 16.53 17.51
C SER A 534 9.01 15.96 16.16
N THR A 535 9.57 14.75 16.21
CA THR A 535 9.63 13.87 15.03
C THR A 535 8.27 13.17 14.84
N THR A 536 8.17 12.20 13.94
CA THR A 536 6.96 11.39 13.65
C THR A 536 6.34 10.69 14.88
N VAL A 537 6.99 10.73 16.04
CA VAL A 537 6.51 10.12 17.29
C VAL A 537 5.13 10.65 17.76
N ILE A 538 4.71 11.85 17.31
CA ILE A 538 3.35 12.39 17.58
C ILE A 538 2.23 11.59 16.83
N GLU A 539 2.56 10.67 15.96
CA GLU A 539 1.55 9.77 15.34
C GLU A 539 0.74 9.01 16.39
N VAL A 540 1.20 8.96 17.64
CA VAL A 540 0.54 8.23 18.72
C VAL A 540 -0.49 9.11 19.44
N GLY A 541 -1.71 8.94 19.11
CA GLY A 541 -3.06 9.17 19.61
C GLY A 541 -3.38 10.13 20.76
N VAL A 542 -2.45 10.93 21.29
CA VAL A 542 -2.74 11.82 22.43
C VAL A 542 -3.71 12.93 22.06
N ASN A 543 -4.78 13.06 22.84
CA ASN A 543 -5.80 14.08 22.64
C ASN A 543 -5.45 15.35 23.43
N VAL A 544 -5.13 16.45 22.71
CA VAL A 544 -4.91 17.78 23.31
C VAL A 544 -5.88 18.76 22.63
N PRO A 545 -7.07 19.00 23.22
CA PRO A 545 -8.11 19.80 22.57
C PRO A 545 -7.68 21.24 22.28
N ASN A 546 -6.78 21.82 23.06
CA ASN A 546 -6.28 23.18 22.90
C ASN A 546 -5.20 23.32 21.81
N ALA A 547 -4.62 22.22 21.33
CA ALA A 547 -3.66 22.24 20.24
C ALA A 547 -4.41 22.45 18.91
N SER A 548 -4.40 23.66 18.39
CA SER A 548 -5.13 24.06 17.18
C SER A 548 -4.23 24.30 15.97
N ILE A 549 -2.90 24.24 16.12
CA ILE A 549 -1.96 24.49 15.06
C ILE A 549 -1.02 23.30 14.88
N MET A 550 -0.93 22.85 13.63
CA MET A 550 0.04 21.86 13.17
C MET A 550 0.93 22.49 12.11
N VAL A 551 2.23 22.58 12.37
CA VAL A 551 3.23 22.96 11.36
C VAL A 551 4.05 21.73 11.02
N VAL A 552 4.15 21.39 9.74
CA VAL A 552 4.97 20.27 9.24
C VAL A 552 6.12 20.84 8.43
N GLU A 553 7.33 20.65 8.93
CA GLU A 553 8.57 21.04 8.24
C GLU A 553 8.94 19.99 7.18
N ASN A 554 9.44 20.42 6.03
CA ASN A 554 9.81 19.53 4.90
C ASN A 554 8.70 18.52 4.56
N ALA A 555 7.48 19.02 4.39
CA ALA A 555 6.28 18.20 4.18
C ALA A 555 6.38 17.27 2.95
N GLU A 556 7.26 17.58 1.99
CA GLU A 556 7.55 16.74 0.82
C GLU A 556 8.15 15.37 1.19
N ARG A 557 8.73 15.22 2.38
CA ARG A 557 9.31 13.97 2.85
C ARG A 557 8.32 13.01 3.49
N PHE A 558 7.09 13.48 3.76
CA PHE A 558 6.03 12.67 4.34
C PHE A 558 5.12 12.08 3.27
N GLY A 559 4.59 10.88 3.51
CA GLY A 559 3.48 10.33 2.74
C GLY A 559 2.19 11.10 2.98
N LEU A 560 1.25 11.09 2.01
CA LEU A 560 -0.04 11.76 2.18
C LEU A 560 -0.83 11.20 3.37
N ALA A 561 -0.81 9.87 3.57
CA ALA A 561 -1.42 9.23 4.74
C ALA A 561 -0.82 9.73 6.06
N GLN A 562 0.50 9.89 6.15
CA GLN A 562 1.18 10.43 7.33
C GLN A 562 0.80 11.90 7.58
N LEU A 563 0.81 12.73 6.52
CA LEU A 563 0.37 14.13 6.62
C LEU A 563 -1.08 14.23 7.11
N HIS A 564 -1.95 13.34 6.63
CA HIS A 564 -3.33 13.29 7.08
C HIS A 564 -3.45 12.90 8.56
N GLN A 565 -2.70 11.90 9.02
CA GLN A 565 -2.65 11.51 10.44
C GLN A 565 -2.14 12.65 11.32
N LEU A 566 -1.07 13.34 10.91
CA LEU A 566 -0.55 14.51 11.62
C LEU A 566 -1.59 15.64 11.68
N ARG A 567 -2.24 15.96 10.55
CA ARG A 567 -3.34 16.93 10.51
C ARG A 567 -4.45 16.56 11.49
N GLY A 568 -4.80 15.29 11.60
CA GLY A 568 -5.83 14.78 12.51
C GLY A 568 -5.49 14.94 14.01
N ARG A 569 -4.26 15.33 14.35
CA ARG A 569 -3.87 15.61 15.76
C ARG A 569 -4.40 16.94 16.26
N VAL A 570 -4.76 17.86 15.37
CA VAL A 570 -5.46 19.12 15.71
C VAL A 570 -6.93 19.02 15.28
N GLY A 571 -7.73 20.03 15.63
CA GLY A 571 -9.18 20.04 15.30
C GLY A 571 -10.02 19.15 16.21
N ARG A 572 -9.60 18.99 17.47
CA ARG A 572 -10.34 18.21 18.50
C ARG A 572 -11.04 19.08 19.53
N GLY A 573 -10.79 20.38 19.51
CA GLY A 573 -11.42 21.37 20.38
C GLY A 573 -12.45 22.24 19.65
N GLU A 574 -12.95 23.24 20.35
CA GLU A 574 -13.97 24.18 19.83
C GLU A 574 -13.41 25.25 18.89
N TYR A 575 -12.08 25.40 18.86
CA TYR A 575 -11.41 26.44 18.09
C TYR A 575 -11.12 26.03 16.66
N GLN A 576 -11.04 27.03 15.76
CA GLN A 576 -10.59 26.81 14.40
C GLN A 576 -9.17 26.27 14.42
N SER A 577 -8.90 25.23 13.66
CA SER A 577 -7.58 24.60 13.61
C SER A 577 -6.96 24.71 12.24
N TYR A 578 -5.63 24.77 12.22
CA TYR A 578 -4.82 25.05 11.06
C TYR A 578 -3.71 24.02 10.89
N CYS A 579 -3.50 23.56 9.67
CA CYS A 579 -2.38 22.71 9.29
C CYS A 579 -1.53 23.42 8.23
N ILE A 580 -0.26 23.69 8.54
CA ILE A 580 0.64 24.42 7.67
C ILE A 580 1.73 23.47 7.22
N LEU A 581 1.76 23.16 5.93
CA LEU A 581 2.72 22.27 5.30
C LEU A 581 3.81 23.10 4.64
N LYS A 582 5.00 23.12 5.25
CA LYS A 582 6.17 23.80 4.68
C LYS A 582 6.92 22.82 3.80
N PHE A 583 7.11 23.16 2.54
CA PHE A 583 7.77 22.26 1.58
C PHE A 583 8.81 22.98 0.73
N GLU A 584 9.80 22.22 0.27
CA GLU A 584 10.83 22.64 -0.66
C GLU A 584 10.72 21.78 -1.94
N GLY A 585 11.15 22.38 -3.08
CA GLY A 585 11.20 21.69 -4.35
C GLY A 585 10.08 22.03 -5.33
N ASN A 586 10.42 21.91 -6.61
CA ASN A 586 9.55 22.25 -7.74
C ASN A 586 8.97 21.03 -8.46
N GLY A 587 9.16 19.83 -7.92
CA GLY A 587 8.69 18.58 -8.51
C GLY A 587 7.17 18.57 -8.70
N LYS A 588 6.70 18.09 -9.85
CA LYS A 588 5.26 18.01 -10.18
C LYS A 588 4.50 17.19 -9.14
N THR A 589 5.03 16.02 -8.77
CA THR A 589 4.44 15.13 -7.77
C THR A 589 4.33 15.77 -6.38
N THR A 590 5.37 16.50 -5.94
CA THR A 590 5.33 17.24 -4.66
C THR A 590 4.20 18.26 -4.64
N LYS A 591 4.08 19.06 -5.70
CA LYS A 591 3.02 20.08 -5.81
C LYS A 591 1.63 19.44 -5.84
N GLU A 592 1.45 18.33 -6.53
CA GLU A 592 0.19 17.59 -6.57
C GLU A 592 -0.18 17.05 -5.18
N ARG A 593 0.76 16.47 -4.44
CA ARG A 593 0.55 15.99 -3.06
C ARG A 593 0.12 17.11 -2.13
N MET A 594 0.80 18.25 -2.16
CA MET A 594 0.43 19.44 -1.35
C MET A 594 -0.95 19.96 -1.73
N LYS A 595 -1.28 19.98 -3.02
CA LYS A 595 -2.59 20.39 -3.52
C LYS A 595 -3.72 19.48 -3.00
N VAL A 596 -3.53 18.17 -3.02
CA VAL A 596 -4.50 17.20 -2.49
C VAL A 596 -4.77 17.48 -1.01
N MET A 597 -3.74 17.68 -0.19
CA MET A 597 -3.88 17.98 1.24
C MET A 597 -4.66 19.26 1.52
N CYS A 598 -4.53 20.28 0.65
CA CYS A 598 -5.26 21.54 0.79
C CYS A 598 -6.72 21.46 0.30
N GLN A 599 -7.03 20.59 -0.65
CA GLN A 599 -8.35 20.49 -1.27
C GLN A 599 -9.36 19.67 -0.48
N THR A 600 -8.90 18.66 0.27
CA THR A 600 -9.80 17.77 1.00
C THR A 600 -9.35 17.48 2.42
N ASN A 601 -10.33 17.30 3.32
CA ASN A 601 -10.12 16.77 4.65
C ASN A 601 -10.50 15.28 4.76
N ASP A 602 -11.05 14.70 3.70
CA ASP A 602 -11.46 13.30 3.67
C ASP A 602 -10.25 12.37 3.52
N GLY A 603 -10.01 11.55 4.53
CA GLY A 603 -8.89 10.63 4.57
C GLY A 603 -8.98 9.52 3.52
N PHE A 604 -10.17 9.09 3.11
CA PHE A 604 -10.34 8.07 2.07
C PHE A 604 -9.91 8.61 0.70
N ILE A 605 -10.32 9.85 0.36
CA ILE A 605 -9.89 10.53 -0.88
C ILE A 605 -8.38 10.76 -0.87
N ILE A 606 -7.81 11.17 0.28
CA ILE A 606 -6.35 11.37 0.41
C ILE A 606 -5.61 10.06 0.21
N SER A 607 -6.11 8.96 0.78
CA SER A 607 -5.52 7.64 0.60
C SER A 607 -5.58 7.17 -0.85
N GLU A 608 -6.71 7.33 -1.54
CA GLU A 608 -6.82 7.02 -2.97
C GLU A 608 -5.79 7.80 -3.79
N LYS A 609 -5.63 9.11 -3.51
CA LYS A 609 -4.64 9.94 -4.19
C LYS A 609 -3.19 9.63 -3.83
N ASP A 610 -2.90 9.24 -2.57
CA ASP A 610 -1.56 8.78 -2.18
C ASP A 610 -1.16 7.54 -3.00
N LEU A 611 -2.10 6.64 -3.20
CA LEU A 611 -1.93 5.44 -3.98
C LEU A 611 -1.70 5.74 -5.48
N GLU A 612 -2.48 6.64 -6.06
CA GLU A 612 -2.31 7.07 -7.46
C GLU A 612 -0.92 7.72 -7.70
N LEU A 613 -0.41 8.50 -6.74
CA LEU A 613 0.83 9.27 -6.88
C LEU A 613 2.10 8.49 -6.58
N ARG A 614 2.05 7.44 -5.75
CA ARG A 614 3.22 6.62 -5.41
C ARG A 614 3.56 5.57 -6.46
N GLY A 615 2.58 5.09 -7.22
CA GLY A 615 2.75 3.91 -8.08
C GLY A 615 2.88 2.60 -7.29
N SER A 616 3.03 1.49 -8.00
CA SER A 616 2.98 0.13 -7.42
C SER A 616 4.19 -0.28 -6.57
N GLY A 617 5.32 0.43 -6.69
CA GLY A 617 6.62 -0.05 -6.15
C GLY A 617 6.81 0.14 -4.66
N ASP A 618 6.28 1.20 -4.06
CA ASP A 618 6.69 1.66 -2.74
C ASP A 618 5.69 1.36 -1.60
N PHE A 619 4.49 0.89 -1.92
CA PHE A 619 3.46 0.66 -0.90
C PHE A 619 3.67 -0.64 -0.10
N PHE A 620 4.24 -1.63 -0.74
CA PHE A 620 4.56 -2.92 -0.14
C PHE A 620 6.04 -2.99 0.26
N GLY A 621 6.50 -2.02 1.06
CA GLY A 621 7.83 -2.08 1.66
C GLY A 621 8.10 -3.47 2.22
N THR A 622 9.30 -3.92 2.05
CA THR A 622 9.87 -5.26 2.04
C THR A 622 9.46 -6.27 3.11
N GLU A 623 8.50 -6.08 4.00
CA GLU A 623 8.09 -7.08 5.00
C GLU A 623 6.75 -6.78 5.72
N GLN A 624 5.68 -6.43 5.00
CA GLN A 624 4.36 -6.68 5.60
C GLN A 624 3.91 -8.11 5.23
N HIS A 625 4.11 -9.02 6.14
CA HIS A 625 3.73 -10.43 6.06
C HIS A 625 2.20 -10.52 5.86
N GLY A 626 1.77 -10.88 4.65
CA GLY A 626 0.35 -11.16 4.42
C GLY A 626 -0.16 -11.02 2.99
N ILE A 627 0.48 -10.26 2.10
CA ILE A 627 -0.03 -10.06 0.74
C ILE A 627 0.73 -10.93 -0.25
N PRO A 628 0.03 -11.63 -1.17
CA PRO A 628 0.68 -12.31 -2.27
C PRO A 628 1.40 -11.30 -3.17
N GLU A 629 2.63 -11.60 -3.55
CA GLU A 629 3.35 -10.85 -4.57
C GLU A 629 2.62 -11.02 -5.91
N PHE A 630 2.12 -9.92 -6.48
CA PHE A 630 1.47 -9.93 -7.79
C PHE A 630 2.53 -9.89 -8.89
N LYS A 631 2.36 -10.74 -9.91
CA LYS A 631 3.28 -10.79 -11.05
C LYS A 631 2.96 -9.74 -12.11
N ILE A 632 1.67 -9.42 -12.29
CA ILE A 632 1.20 -8.51 -13.34
C ILE A 632 0.14 -7.52 -12.86
N ALA A 633 -0.67 -7.91 -11.88
CA ALA A 633 -1.72 -7.03 -11.35
C ALA A 633 -1.12 -5.89 -10.56
N ASN A 634 -1.60 -4.68 -10.85
CA ASN A 634 -1.34 -3.49 -10.07
C ASN A 634 -2.65 -3.09 -9.39
N LEU A 635 -2.71 -3.24 -8.07
CA LEU A 635 -3.95 -3.01 -7.31
C LEU A 635 -4.54 -1.60 -7.49
N PHE A 636 -3.75 -0.64 -7.96
CA PHE A 636 -4.15 0.75 -8.14
C PHE A 636 -4.67 1.03 -9.56
N GLU A 637 -3.92 0.58 -10.55
CA GLU A 637 -4.31 0.73 -11.97
C GLU A 637 -5.50 -0.16 -12.30
N ASP A 638 -5.56 -1.33 -11.66
CA ASP A 638 -6.54 -2.38 -11.94
C ASP A 638 -7.75 -2.40 -10.98
N MET A 639 -8.01 -1.27 -10.26
CA MET A 639 -9.13 -1.16 -9.30
C MET A 639 -10.50 -1.48 -9.93
N GLY A 640 -10.71 -1.13 -11.21
CA GLY A 640 -11.94 -1.48 -11.93
C GLY A 640 -12.10 -2.99 -12.07
N THR A 641 -11.04 -3.67 -12.48
CA THR A 641 -10.99 -5.14 -12.60
C THR A 641 -11.15 -5.80 -11.24
N LEU A 642 -10.53 -5.25 -10.20
CA LEU A 642 -10.64 -5.76 -8.84
C LEU A 642 -12.09 -5.76 -8.32
N LYS A 643 -12.82 -4.65 -8.47
CA LYS A 643 -14.24 -4.56 -8.08
C LYS A 643 -15.11 -5.59 -8.82
N LYS A 644 -14.86 -5.76 -10.12
CA LYS A 644 -15.54 -6.76 -10.96
C LYS A 644 -15.27 -8.18 -10.47
N VAL A 645 -14.00 -8.48 -10.23
CA VAL A 645 -13.54 -9.79 -9.75
C VAL A 645 -14.09 -10.13 -8.37
N GLN A 646 -14.17 -9.16 -7.45
CA GLN A 646 -14.75 -9.37 -6.12
C GLN A 646 -16.20 -9.85 -6.20
N LYS A 647 -17.01 -9.20 -7.05
CA LYS A 647 -18.40 -9.62 -7.25
C LYS A 647 -18.48 -11.04 -7.77
N ILE A 648 -17.70 -11.36 -8.79
CA ILE A 648 -17.66 -12.71 -9.39
C ILE A 648 -17.17 -13.76 -8.40
N ALA A 649 -16.16 -13.45 -7.61
CA ALA A 649 -15.65 -14.35 -6.58
C ALA A 649 -16.72 -14.66 -5.51
N MET A 650 -17.49 -13.65 -5.08
CA MET A 650 -18.61 -13.84 -4.16
C MET A 650 -19.73 -14.70 -4.77
N GLU A 651 -20.06 -14.49 -6.03
CA GLU A 651 -21.05 -15.30 -6.75
C GLU A 651 -20.62 -16.77 -6.89
N ILE A 652 -19.32 -16.99 -7.24
CA ILE A 652 -18.74 -18.34 -7.29
C ILE A 652 -18.79 -19.03 -5.92
N MET A 653 -18.38 -18.31 -4.87
CA MET A 653 -18.35 -18.88 -3.51
C MET A 653 -19.74 -19.09 -2.90
N ALA A 654 -20.74 -18.31 -3.32
CA ALA A 654 -22.13 -18.52 -2.94
C ALA A 654 -22.71 -19.79 -3.59
N ASP A 655 -22.35 -20.06 -4.86
CA ASP A 655 -22.77 -21.27 -5.58
C ASP A 655 -21.96 -22.52 -5.18
N ASP A 656 -20.66 -22.36 -4.91
CA ASP A 656 -19.71 -23.45 -4.63
C ASP A 656 -18.66 -23.06 -3.57
N PRO A 657 -19.02 -23.07 -2.29
CA PRO A 657 -18.17 -22.60 -1.20
C PRO A 657 -16.81 -23.32 -1.05
N LEU A 658 -16.70 -24.57 -1.54
CA LEU A 658 -15.49 -25.39 -1.45
C LEU A 658 -14.74 -25.48 -2.79
N LEU A 659 -15.29 -24.93 -3.87
CA LEU A 659 -14.78 -25.03 -5.24
C LEU A 659 -14.65 -26.51 -5.71
N GLU A 660 -15.61 -27.36 -5.36
CA GLU A 660 -15.61 -28.80 -5.66
C GLU A 660 -16.47 -29.18 -6.88
N LYS A 661 -17.30 -28.26 -7.37
CA LYS A 661 -18.05 -28.51 -8.61
C LYS A 661 -17.11 -28.66 -9.78
N GLU A 662 -17.42 -29.58 -10.71
CA GLU A 662 -16.58 -29.90 -11.88
C GLU A 662 -16.11 -28.65 -12.63
N LYS A 663 -16.99 -27.66 -12.80
CA LYS A 663 -16.66 -26.38 -13.47
C LYS A 663 -15.62 -25.52 -12.74
N ASN A 664 -15.37 -25.75 -11.44
CA ASN A 664 -14.50 -24.94 -10.57
C ASN A 664 -13.26 -25.69 -10.07
N ILE A 665 -13.10 -26.98 -10.41
CA ILE A 665 -11.98 -27.81 -9.90
C ILE A 665 -10.62 -27.16 -10.20
N LYS A 666 -10.43 -26.65 -11.42
CA LYS A 666 -9.18 -25.98 -11.82
C LYS A 666 -8.90 -24.71 -10.99
N LEU A 667 -9.94 -23.93 -10.68
CA LEU A 667 -9.80 -22.78 -9.76
C LEU A 667 -9.35 -23.23 -8.38
N ASN A 668 -9.89 -24.35 -7.87
CA ASN A 668 -9.49 -24.91 -6.59
C ASN A 668 -8.01 -25.32 -6.57
N GLU A 669 -7.54 -25.96 -7.64
CA GLU A 669 -6.14 -26.36 -7.79
C GLU A 669 -5.21 -25.14 -7.78
N LEU A 670 -5.54 -24.07 -8.52
CA LEU A 670 -4.77 -22.84 -8.56
C LEU A 670 -4.78 -22.10 -7.21
N VAL A 671 -5.93 -22.08 -6.53
CA VAL A 671 -6.04 -21.51 -5.17
C VAL A 671 -5.15 -22.28 -4.20
N LYS A 672 -5.17 -23.61 -4.24
CA LYS A 672 -4.30 -24.46 -3.40
C LYS A 672 -2.83 -24.22 -3.71
N GLU A 673 -2.44 -24.18 -4.99
CA GLU A 673 -1.06 -23.95 -5.41
C GLU A 673 -0.52 -22.60 -4.92
N LYS A 674 -1.30 -21.52 -5.09
CA LYS A 674 -0.88 -20.17 -4.71
C LYS A 674 -0.77 -19.96 -3.18
N PHE A 675 -1.51 -20.72 -2.39
CA PHE A 675 -1.63 -20.56 -0.94
C PHE A 675 -1.22 -21.80 -0.13
N SER A 676 -0.61 -22.82 -0.74
CA SER A 676 -0.15 -24.04 -0.06
C SER A 676 0.81 -23.75 1.11
N SER A 677 1.62 -22.70 1.02
CA SER A 677 2.53 -22.28 2.10
C SER A 677 1.85 -21.52 3.25
N ARG A 678 0.55 -21.21 3.16
CA ARG A 678 -0.22 -20.45 4.16
C ARG A 678 -1.34 -21.25 4.82
N ILE A 679 -1.69 -22.41 4.28
CA ILE A 679 -2.74 -23.27 4.83
C ILE A 679 -2.18 -24.14 5.98
N GLU A 680 -0.88 -24.17 6.19
CA GLU A 680 -0.19 -24.91 7.25
C GLU A 680 0.11 -24.06 8.51
N ILE A 681 -0.50 -22.89 8.68
CA ILE A 681 -0.32 -22.08 9.90
C ILE A 681 -1.63 -22.00 10.68
#